data_faec1076b8ca6e9b02a7ac63d5b25626
#
_entry.id   faec1076b8ca6e9b02a7ac63d5b25626
#
_cell.length_a   1.000
_cell.length_b   1.000
_cell.length_c   1.000
_cell.angle_alpha   90.00
_cell.angle_beta   90.00
_cell.angle_gamma   90.00
#
_symmetry.space_group_name_H-M   'P 1'
#
loop_
_entity.id
_entity.type
_entity.pdbx_description
1 polymer ?
#
loop_
_entity_poly.entity_id
_entity_poly.type
_entity_poly.pdbx_seq_one_letter_code
_entity_poly.pdbx_strand_id
1 'polypeptide(L)'
;MTRPTSGTGRLARYGFLDAERAATSLSAGGLGLWDETGQQPVDATAGEVLTALGAAADPDLALRQLVRLTETATRLGTPPPVAALRDDERLRRRVTAVLGASTALGDDLVANPGELAMIAAPDKALDADPYAGLAIDAPAALRRAYRGAVLRIAAADLTGAADLEQTMARLSLLADATLRAAYLLAVAERGGTPPRLAVVTMGKCGGRELNYVSDVDVIFVVAGDEDLAAGQAIASRLMVICGQAAWQVDANLRPEGSRGPLVRTLASHLAYYKRWARTWEFQALLKARPAAGDLALGAEWLEALQPLVWGAAERPDIVEDVRAMRRRIIDNVPRKELDREIKRGPGGLRDIEFAVQLLQLVHGRADEALRSPSTLDSLRALTSGGYVGRADGEALVDGYRFLRTVEHRLQLQRLQRTHTVPTDPVALRWLAHALGYRTDPHADAVEQFRTAWVTHAQEVRRLHSKLVYRPLLEAVARVPSEDLRLTPKEAGARLEVLGFADPPGALRHLEALTGGVSRYAAIQRTLLPVLLSEFADAPEPDRGLLAYRQVSDTLRATPWYLRLMRDGGPVALRLARLLSLSRYITELLVRDPEALRLLADDAEQVPRTRESLMDGFFAAADRHFGAGASVSAVRALRRRELFRTACADILGGLAPPNGAPLSTVRLDAAEVGQALADVADATLAAALRATKSRVRAADLPFAIIGMGRLGGAEMSYPSDADVLFVYEPPPGMAEDAASGHALAIAEELRRLLSAPAPEPPLGIDADLRPEGRQGPLVRSMAAYERYYAKWSRVWEAQALLRARFVCGDEELGARFLALADRVRYPAAGLSHEQVVEIRRIKARVDTERLPRGADPATHAKLGRGGLADIEWTVQLLQLRHGHDVPGLRTTRTLEALAAATRAGLVSPADEVALSTAWTLATRVRNALMLVRGRPTDQLPRQGAELAAVARVLGRPAGRDPGEFLDEYLRVTRRARATADRLFHAP
;
A
#
# COMPACT_ATOMS: atom_id res chain seq x y z
N MET A 1 28.14 -35.62 -10.24
CA MET A 1 28.40 -36.51 -9.07
C MET A 1 28.13 -35.70 -7.81
N THR A 2 26.94 -35.83 -7.20
CA THR A 2 26.57 -35.23 -5.95
C THR A 2 27.37 -35.91 -4.82
N ARG A 3 28.12 -35.13 -4.05
CA ARG A 3 28.81 -35.61 -2.83
C ARG A 3 27.81 -36.34 -1.93
N PRO A 4 28.13 -37.48 -1.30
CA PRO A 4 27.29 -38.14 -0.34
C PRO A 4 27.07 -37.17 0.84
N THR A 5 25.84 -36.76 1.06
CA THR A 5 25.47 -35.92 2.20
C THR A 5 25.63 -36.73 3.47
N SER A 6 26.37 -36.24 4.46
CA SER A 6 26.48 -36.83 5.80
C SER A 6 25.10 -37.01 6.42
N GLY A 7 24.94 -37.95 7.35
CA GLY A 7 23.66 -38.19 8.06
C GLY A 7 23.14 -36.94 8.76
N THR A 8 24.05 -36.13 9.36
CA THR A 8 23.75 -34.82 9.90
C THR A 8 23.19 -33.86 8.84
N GLY A 9 23.74 -33.88 7.63
CA GLY A 9 23.23 -33.07 6.53
C GLY A 9 21.85 -33.52 6.01
N ARG A 10 21.47 -34.80 6.17
CA ARG A 10 20.12 -35.28 5.89
C ARG A 10 19.11 -34.85 6.96
N LEU A 11 19.47 -34.94 8.25
CA LEU A 11 18.62 -34.49 9.35
C LEU A 11 18.40 -32.97 9.32
N ALA A 12 19.42 -32.20 8.95
CA ALA A 12 19.28 -30.75 8.70
C ALA A 12 18.27 -30.44 7.61
N ARG A 13 18.14 -31.29 6.55
CA ARG A 13 17.10 -31.14 5.51
C ARG A 13 15.69 -31.44 5.99
N TYR A 14 15.54 -32.26 7.04
CA TYR A 14 14.27 -32.42 7.75
C TYR A 14 13.95 -31.22 8.67
N GLY A 15 14.86 -30.23 8.81
CA GLY A 15 14.63 -29.00 9.56
C GLY A 15 15.17 -29.02 10.98
N PHE A 16 15.89 -30.09 11.42
CA PHE A 16 16.53 -30.12 12.72
C PHE A 16 17.75 -29.20 12.78
N LEU A 17 17.79 -28.29 13.76
CA LEU A 17 18.89 -27.36 13.95
C LEU A 17 20.08 -28.05 14.67
N ASP A 18 19.77 -28.95 15.62
CA ASP A 18 20.75 -29.77 16.33
C ASP A 18 20.71 -31.22 15.78
N ALA A 19 21.30 -31.41 14.58
CA ALA A 19 21.25 -32.67 13.85
C ALA A 19 21.97 -33.81 14.58
N GLU A 20 23.01 -33.55 15.40
CA GLU A 20 23.72 -34.57 16.15
C GLU A 20 22.85 -35.11 17.29
N ARG A 21 22.25 -34.22 18.03
CA ARG A 21 21.32 -34.58 19.12
C ARG A 21 20.06 -35.24 18.57
N ALA A 22 19.55 -34.78 17.41
CA ALA A 22 18.45 -35.43 16.73
C ALA A 22 18.78 -36.85 16.31
N ALA A 23 19.96 -37.11 15.75
CA ALA A 23 20.42 -38.45 15.40
C ALA A 23 20.37 -39.42 16.59
N THR A 24 20.96 -39.01 17.72
CA THR A 24 20.96 -39.79 18.97
C THR A 24 19.54 -40.09 19.48
N SER A 25 18.65 -39.09 19.47
CA SER A 25 17.26 -39.24 19.95
C SER A 25 16.42 -40.11 19.05
N LEU A 26 16.69 -40.12 17.75
CA LEU A 26 15.97 -40.90 16.74
C LEU A 26 16.49 -42.33 16.59
N SER A 27 17.69 -42.65 17.07
CA SER A 27 18.34 -43.95 16.95
C SER A 27 17.63 -45.12 17.70
N ALA A 28 18.18 -46.32 17.60
CA ALA A 28 17.67 -47.51 18.25
C ALA A 28 17.63 -47.41 19.81
N GLY A 29 18.53 -46.65 20.41
CA GLY A 29 18.52 -46.33 21.85
C GLY A 29 17.47 -45.31 22.28
N GLY A 30 16.84 -44.60 21.33
CA GLY A 30 15.78 -43.63 21.56
C GLY A 30 14.44 -44.08 20.93
N LEU A 31 14.04 -43.40 19.81
CA LEU A 31 12.75 -43.71 19.20
C LEU A 31 12.76 -44.84 18.15
N GLY A 32 13.91 -45.31 17.72
CA GLY A 32 14.06 -46.40 16.71
C GLY A 32 13.58 -45.97 15.29
N LEU A 33 13.74 -44.71 14.94
CA LEU A 33 13.31 -44.15 13.67
C LEU A 33 14.48 -43.90 12.69
N TRP A 34 15.73 -43.93 13.18
CA TRP A 34 16.93 -43.62 12.43
C TRP A 34 17.97 -44.73 12.48
N ASP A 35 18.46 -45.16 11.32
CA ASP A 35 19.59 -46.08 11.20
C ASP A 35 20.90 -45.28 11.20
N GLU A 36 21.67 -45.37 12.25
CA GLU A 36 22.96 -44.68 12.39
C GLU A 36 23.98 -45.20 11.39
N THR A 37 23.95 -46.47 11.05
CA THR A 37 24.90 -47.11 10.10
C THR A 37 24.63 -46.67 8.68
N GLY A 38 23.36 -46.73 8.24
CA GLY A 38 22.93 -46.29 6.91
C GLY A 38 22.71 -44.78 6.80
N GLN A 39 22.74 -44.06 7.93
CA GLN A 39 22.45 -42.63 8.02
C GLN A 39 21.15 -42.21 7.31
N GLN A 40 20.08 -42.98 7.54
CA GLN A 40 18.77 -42.82 6.89
C GLN A 40 17.63 -43.28 7.82
N PRO A 41 16.35 -42.94 7.53
CA PRO A 41 15.22 -43.53 8.23
C PRO A 41 15.25 -45.05 8.14
N VAL A 42 14.85 -45.73 9.22
CA VAL A 42 14.86 -47.20 9.28
C VAL A 42 13.97 -47.82 8.19
N ASP A 43 12.84 -47.19 7.88
CA ASP A 43 11.91 -47.55 6.80
C ASP A 43 11.11 -46.33 6.31
N ALA A 44 10.19 -46.56 5.38
CA ALA A 44 9.36 -45.49 4.79
C ALA A 44 8.48 -44.78 5.82
N THR A 45 7.83 -45.53 6.74
CA THR A 45 6.95 -44.98 7.77
C THR A 45 7.73 -44.16 8.81
N ALA A 46 8.96 -44.56 9.15
CA ALA A 46 9.88 -43.73 9.94
C ALA A 46 10.23 -42.43 9.21
N GLY A 47 10.44 -42.47 7.89
CA GLY A 47 10.66 -41.30 7.05
C GLY A 47 9.48 -40.32 7.06
N GLU A 48 8.24 -40.83 7.10
CA GLU A 48 7.04 -40.01 7.21
C GLU A 48 6.92 -39.34 8.58
N VAL A 49 7.31 -40.02 9.68
CA VAL A 49 7.36 -39.41 11.01
C VAL A 49 8.40 -38.30 11.06
N LEU A 50 9.60 -38.50 10.47
CA LEU A 50 10.63 -37.47 10.37
C LEU A 50 10.17 -36.26 9.56
N THR A 51 9.46 -36.49 8.47
CA THR A 51 8.89 -35.43 7.64
C THR A 51 7.86 -34.61 8.44
N ALA A 52 7.01 -35.26 9.22
CA ALA A 52 6.02 -34.60 10.06
C ALA A 52 6.67 -33.80 11.22
N LEU A 53 7.72 -34.33 11.84
CA LEU A 53 8.51 -33.60 12.83
C LEU A 53 9.17 -32.37 12.21
N GLY A 54 9.75 -32.51 11.02
CA GLY A 54 10.39 -31.42 10.29
C GLY A 54 9.43 -30.31 9.84
N ALA A 55 8.16 -30.64 9.61
CA ALA A 55 7.11 -29.69 9.28
C ALA A 55 6.60 -28.90 10.51
N ALA A 56 6.92 -29.31 11.73
CA ALA A 56 6.52 -28.63 12.96
C ALA A 56 7.10 -27.20 13.06
N ALA A 57 6.52 -26.37 13.91
CA ALA A 57 7.01 -25.01 14.14
C ALA A 57 8.44 -24.98 14.73
N ASP A 58 8.75 -25.92 15.61
CA ASP A 58 10.09 -26.21 16.14
C ASP A 58 10.31 -27.73 16.11
N PRO A 59 11.02 -28.26 15.09
CA PRO A 59 11.30 -29.69 14.96
C PRO A 59 12.08 -30.30 16.15
N ASP A 60 13.04 -29.54 16.68
CA ASP A 60 13.84 -30.02 17.82
C ASP A 60 13.01 -30.08 19.11
N LEU A 61 12.08 -29.13 19.32
CA LEU A 61 11.12 -29.19 20.42
C LEU A 61 10.18 -30.38 20.25
N ALA A 62 9.61 -30.57 19.06
CA ALA A 62 8.73 -31.70 18.77
C ALA A 62 9.39 -33.04 19.06
N LEU A 63 10.62 -33.21 18.66
CA LEU A 63 11.41 -34.41 18.91
C LEU A 63 11.67 -34.62 20.41
N ARG A 64 12.12 -33.60 21.11
CA ARG A 64 12.35 -33.68 22.56
C ARG A 64 11.08 -34.06 23.32
N GLN A 65 9.95 -33.45 22.99
CA GLN A 65 8.65 -33.78 23.61
C GLN A 65 8.20 -35.19 23.26
N LEU A 66 8.42 -35.67 22.03
CA LEU A 66 8.09 -37.03 21.62
C LEU A 66 8.90 -38.09 22.38
N VAL A 67 10.18 -37.84 22.59
CA VAL A 67 11.03 -38.70 23.41
C VAL A 67 10.48 -38.80 24.83
N ARG A 68 10.23 -37.67 25.49
CA ARG A 68 9.67 -37.60 26.85
C ARG A 68 8.31 -38.29 26.94
N LEU A 69 7.45 -38.12 25.95
CA LEU A 69 6.14 -38.75 25.87
C LEU A 69 6.30 -40.27 25.79
N THR A 70 7.18 -40.77 24.93
CA THR A 70 7.49 -42.20 24.78
C THR A 70 8.04 -42.83 26.07
N GLU A 71 8.99 -42.16 26.73
CA GLU A 71 9.55 -42.59 28.01
C GLU A 71 8.47 -42.67 29.10
N THR A 72 7.57 -41.70 29.17
CA THR A 72 6.47 -41.68 30.14
C THR A 72 5.46 -42.75 29.84
N ALA A 73 5.06 -42.91 28.57
CA ALA A 73 4.16 -43.98 28.14
C ALA A 73 4.71 -45.36 28.54
N THR A 74 5.98 -45.59 28.25
CA THR A 74 6.67 -46.86 28.62
C THR A 74 6.66 -47.09 30.13
N ARG A 75 6.95 -46.07 30.93
CA ARG A 75 6.95 -46.15 32.40
C ARG A 75 5.56 -46.44 32.96
N LEU A 76 4.49 -45.93 32.33
CA LEU A 76 3.11 -46.17 32.76
C LEU A 76 2.51 -47.45 32.17
N GLY A 77 3.26 -48.20 31.37
CA GLY A 77 2.79 -49.46 30.74
C GLY A 77 1.78 -49.21 29.64
N THR A 78 1.70 -48.01 29.06
CA THR A 78 0.86 -47.70 27.92
C THR A 78 1.64 -47.92 26.61
N PRO A 79 0.95 -48.25 25.48
CA PRO A 79 1.63 -48.42 24.20
C PRO A 79 2.49 -47.22 23.80
N PRO A 80 3.72 -47.45 23.29
CA PRO A 80 4.59 -46.38 22.84
C PRO A 80 3.93 -45.54 21.72
N PRO A 81 3.89 -44.21 21.84
CA PRO A 81 3.23 -43.33 20.84
C PRO A 81 3.78 -43.50 19.42
N VAL A 82 5.07 -43.80 19.30
CA VAL A 82 5.78 -43.92 18.00
C VAL A 82 5.12 -44.94 17.08
N ALA A 83 4.64 -46.10 17.60
CA ALA A 83 3.95 -47.09 16.80
C ALA A 83 2.65 -46.50 16.17
N ALA A 84 1.82 -45.85 17.00
CA ALA A 84 0.61 -45.22 16.52
C ALA A 84 0.87 -44.11 15.51
N LEU A 85 1.97 -43.33 15.70
CA LEU A 85 2.36 -42.27 14.75
C LEU A 85 2.87 -42.82 13.40
N ARG A 86 3.40 -44.04 13.35
CA ARG A 86 3.78 -44.71 12.10
C ARG A 86 2.58 -45.21 11.31
N ASP A 87 1.54 -45.63 12.00
CA ASP A 87 0.34 -46.28 11.41
C ASP A 87 -0.76 -45.27 11.02
N ASP A 88 -0.89 -44.14 11.75
CA ASP A 88 -1.95 -43.14 11.55
C ASP A 88 -1.35 -41.79 11.12
N GLU A 89 -1.56 -41.39 9.85
CA GLU A 89 -1.09 -40.13 9.29
C GLU A 89 -1.75 -38.94 9.99
N ARG A 90 -3.04 -39.02 10.27
CA ARG A 90 -3.77 -37.91 10.93
C ARG A 90 -3.22 -37.67 12.34
N LEU A 91 -3.07 -38.75 13.12
CA LEU A 91 -2.50 -38.65 14.46
C LEU A 91 -1.06 -38.15 14.41
N ARG A 92 -0.24 -38.66 13.50
CA ARG A 92 1.13 -38.23 13.25
C ARG A 92 1.21 -36.73 13.04
N ARG A 93 0.47 -36.18 12.08
CA ARG A 93 0.47 -34.74 11.77
C ARG A 93 0.04 -33.90 12.95
N ARG A 94 -1.02 -34.30 13.66
CA ARG A 94 -1.58 -33.56 14.80
C ARG A 94 -0.65 -33.54 16.00
N VAL A 95 -0.12 -34.68 16.37
CA VAL A 95 0.78 -34.81 17.53
C VAL A 95 2.07 -34.01 17.27
N THR A 96 2.72 -34.22 16.13
CA THR A 96 3.97 -33.48 15.83
C THR A 96 3.73 -31.96 15.75
N ALA A 97 2.61 -31.52 15.20
CA ALA A 97 2.27 -30.09 15.16
C ALA A 97 2.10 -29.50 16.58
N VAL A 98 1.37 -30.19 17.47
CA VAL A 98 1.17 -29.75 18.86
C VAL A 98 2.50 -29.73 19.63
N LEU A 99 3.30 -30.82 19.56
CA LEU A 99 4.56 -30.93 20.26
C LEU A 99 5.59 -29.86 19.84
N GLY A 100 5.59 -29.47 18.56
CA GLY A 100 6.50 -28.43 18.05
C GLY A 100 5.98 -27.00 18.20
N ALA A 101 4.66 -26.82 18.38
CA ALA A 101 4.07 -25.50 18.52
C ALA A 101 3.88 -25.05 19.98
N SER A 102 3.68 -25.98 20.92
CA SER A 102 3.34 -25.64 22.30
C SER A 102 4.14 -26.44 23.32
N THR A 103 4.96 -25.76 24.08
CA THR A 103 5.64 -26.36 25.23
C THR A 103 4.62 -26.81 26.29
N ALA A 104 3.61 -25.98 26.57
CA ALA A 104 2.64 -26.26 27.61
C ALA A 104 1.73 -27.47 27.29
N LEU A 105 1.21 -27.54 26.06
CA LEU A 105 0.40 -28.69 25.63
C LEU A 105 1.24 -29.96 25.48
N GLY A 106 2.49 -29.82 25.03
CA GLY A 106 3.42 -30.93 24.97
C GLY A 106 3.74 -31.49 26.36
N ASP A 107 4.00 -30.63 27.36
CA ASP A 107 4.23 -31.06 28.75
C ASP A 107 2.99 -31.70 29.37
N ASP A 108 1.78 -31.19 29.04
CA ASP A 108 0.52 -31.79 29.50
C ASP A 108 0.30 -33.17 28.90
N LEU A 109 0.56 -33.34 27.60
CA LEU A 109 0.48 -34.63 26.93
C LEU A 109 1.53 -35.62 27.43
N VAL A 110 2.76 -35.16 27.73
CA VAL A 110 3.81 -36.00 28.38
C VAL A 110 3.35 -36.45 29.74
N ALA A 111 2.71 -35.60 30.53
CA ALA A 111 2.18 -35.97 31.84
C ALA A 111 0.98 -36.94 31.74
N ASN A 112 0.19 -36.85 30.67
CA ASN A 112 -1.04 -37.64 30.45
C ASN A 112 -1.06 -38.35 29.07
N PRO A 113 -0.21 -39.37 28.85
CA PRO A 113 -0.11 -40.04 27.54
C PRO A 113 -1.41 -40.61 27.01
N GLY A 114 -2.37 -40.96 27.88
CA GLY A 114 -3.70 -41.46 27.50
C GLY A 114 -4.53 -40.45 26.71
N GLU A 115 -4.23 -39.14 26.80
CA GLU A 115 -4.92 -38.14 26.02
C GLU A 115 -4.57 -38.15 24.51
N LEU A 116 -3.57 -38.94 24.12
CA LEU A 116 -3.26 -39.18 22.70
C LEU A 116 -4.50 -39.65 21.92
N ALA A 117 -5.33 -40.50 22.54
CA ALA A 117 -6.56 -40.99 21.93
C ALA A 117 -7.57 -39.84 21.62
N MET A 118 -7.53 -38.78 22.41
CA MET A 118 -8.41 -37.63 22.18
C MET A 118 -7.99 -36.85 20.92
N ILE A 119 -6.70 -36.77 20.63
CA ILE A 119 -6.17 -36.09 19.42
C ILE A 119 -6.61 -36.85 18.15
N ALA A 120 -6.73 -38.18 18.22
CA ALA A 120 -7.19 -39.01 17.13
C ALA A 120 -8.68 -38.89 16.84
N ALA A 121 -9.50 -38.42 17.82
CA ALA A 121 -10.97 -38.37 17.70
C ALA A 121 -11.44 -37.47 16.54
N PRO A 122 -12.62 -37.77 15.94
CA PRO A 122 -13.19 -36.98 14.84
C PRO A 122 -13.49 -35.54 15.22
N ASP A 123 -13.27 -34.59 14.30
CA ASP A 123 -13.45 -33.12 14.53
C ASP A 123 -14.91 -32.73 14.77
N LYS A 124 -15.88 -33.45 14.19
CA LYS A 124 -17.31 -33.17 14.38
C LYS A 124 -17.74 -33.15 15.85
N ALA A 125 -17.04 -33.88 16.72
CA ALA A 125 -17.28 -33.83 18.16
C ALA A 125 -16.86 -32.50 18.82
N LEU A 126 -16.08 -31.65 18.16
CA LEU A 126 -15.69 -30.32 18.65
C LEU A 126 -16.75 -29.25 18.41
N ASP A 127 -17.73 -29.52 17.55
CA ASP A 127 -18.81 -28.59 17.20
C ASP A 127 -20.08 -28.85 18.04
N ALA A 128 -20.04 -29.88 18.91
CA ALA A 128 -21.06 -30.25 19.88
C ALA A 128 -20.66 -29.81 21.31
N ASP A 129 -21.40 -30.22 22.33
CA ASP A 129 -21.03 -30.00 23.74
C ASP A 129 -19.69 -30.69 24.04
N PRO A 130 -18.61 -29.88 24.35
CA PRO A 130 -17.29 -30.45 24.61
C PRO A 130 -17.22 -31.43 25.79
N TYR A 131 -18.19 -31.39 26.68
CA TYR A 131 -18.29 -32.23 27.89
C TYR A 131 -19.36 -33.30 27.83
N ALA A 132 -20.00 -33.48 26.69
CA ALA A 132 -21.04 -34.52 26.55
C ALA A 132 -20.53 -35.89 26.97
N GLY A 133 -21.29 -36.54 27.88
CA GLY A 133 -20.94 -37.88 28.39
C GLY A 133 -19.81 -37.91 29.42
N LEU A 134 -19.27 -36.76 29.85
CA LEU A 134 -18.26 -36.67 30.91
C LEU A 134 -18.94 -36.42 32.27
N ALA A 135 -18.54 -37.18 33.29
CA ALA A 135 -18.92 -36.89 34.67
C ALA A 135 -18.03 -35.79 35.25
N ILE A 136 -18.59 -34.57 35.41
CA ILE A 136 -17.90 -33.42 35.99
C ILE A 136 -18.53 -33.16 37.36
N ASP A 137 -17.98 -33.79 38.35
CA ASP A 137 -18.44 -33.76 39.76
C ASP A 137 -17.56 -32.90 40.68
N ALA A 138 -16.40 -32.46 40.18
CA ALA A 138 -15.45 -31.64 40.91
C ALA A 138 -14.64 -30.73 40.01
N PRO A 139 -14.06 -29.62 40.55
CA PRO A 139 -13.20 -28.70 39.78
C PRO A 139 -12.01 -29.40 39.11
N ALA A 140 -11.46 -30.45 39.72
CA ALA A 140 -10.35 -31.24 39.16
C ALA A 140 -10.77 -32.01 37.88
N ALA A 141 -12.00 -32.57 37.88
CA ALA A 141 -12.55 -33.22 36.69
C ALA A 141 -12.78 -32.21 35.56
N LEU A 142 -13.35 -31.04 35.89
CA LEU A 142 -13.56 -29.96 34.94
C LEU A 142 -12.21 -29.50 34.31
N ARG A 143 -11.16 -29.39 35.13
CA ARG A 143 -9.83 -29.02 34.65
C ARG A 143 -9.28 -30.03 33.63
N ARG A 144 -9.39 -31.34 33.90
CA ARG A 144 -8.96 -32.39 32.95
C ARG A 144 -9.73 -32.30 31.65
N ALA A 145 -11.08 -32.20 31.73
CA ALA A 145 -11.95 -32.09 30.58
C ALA A 145 -11.64 -30.87 29.73
N TYR A 146 -11.42 -29.71 30.37
CA TYR A 146 -11.04 -28.46 29.70
C TYR A 146 -9.72 -28.60 28.94
N ARG A 147 -8.67 -29.15 29.57
CA ARG A 147 -7.35 -29.33 28.95
C ARG A 147 -7.39 -30.26 27.76
N GLY A 148 -8.06 -31.41 27.88
CA GLY A 148 -8.23 -32.33 26.77
C GLY A 148 -8.98 -31.70 25.58
N ALA A 149 -10.00 -30.85 25.86
CA ALA A 149 -10.70 -30.13 24.80
C ALA A 149 -9.82 -29.10 24.12
N VAL A 150 -9.03 -28.31 24.88
CA VAL A 150 -8.05 -27.36 24.33
C VAL A 150 -7.02 -28.06 23.46
N LEU A 151 -6.51 -29.22 23.88
CA LEU A 151 -5.55 -30.01 23.13
C LEU A 151 -6.12 -30.45 21.75
N ARG A 152 -7.39 -30.92 21.71
CA ARG A 152 -8.07 -31.31 20.48
C ARG A 152 -8.26 -30.11 19.54
N ILE A 153 -8.72 -28.97 20.08
CA ILE A 153 -8.91 -27.73 19.31
C ILE A 153 -7.58 -27.28 18.70
N ALA A 154 -6.50 -27.27 19.51
CA ALA A 154 -5.18 -26.88 19.04
C ALA A 154 -4.63 -27.82 17.94
N ALA A 155 -4.86 -29.13 18.09
CA ALA A 155 -4.45 -30.11 17.07
C ALA A 155 -5.17 -29.89 15.73
N ALA A 156 -6.46 -29.54 15.76
CA ALA A 156 -7.22 -29.23 14.55
C ALA A 156 -6.77 -27.88 13.91
N ASP A 157 -6.57 -26.84 14.72
CA ASP A 157 -6.10 -25.52 14.28
C ASP A 157 -4.69 -25.58 13.65
N LEU A 158 -3.75 -26.22 14.33
CA LEU A 158 -2.34 -26.29 13.88
C LEU A 158 -2.15 -27.12 12.60
N THR A 159 -3.06 -28.01 12.31
CA THR A 159 -3.04 -28.85 11.10
C THR A 159 -3.91 -28.31 9.96
N GLY A 160 -4.60 -27.17 10.15
CA GLY A 160 -5.51 -26.59 9.17
C GLY A 160 -6.83 -27.38 8.99
N ALA A 161 -7.11 -28.34 9.87
CA ALA A 161 -8.40 -29.07 9.91
C ALA A 161 -9.54 -28.20 10.47
N ALA A 162 -9.21 -27.10 11.11
CA ALA A 162 -10.13 -26.03 11.47
C ALA A 162 -9.52 -24.69 11.01
N ASP A 163 -10.34 -23.82 10.43
CA ASP A 163 -9.97 -22.46 10.17
C ASP A 163 -10.02 -21.61 11.46
N LEU A 164 -9.61 -20.35 11.36
CA LEU A 164 -9.57 -19.44 12.49
C LEU A 164 -10.97 -19.24 13.11
N GLU A 165 -12.01 -19.05 12.29
CA GLU A 165 -13.37 -18.78 12.75
C GLU A 165 -13.94 -19.98 13.48
N GLN A 166 -13.73 -21.19 12.95
CA GLN A 166 -14.08 -22.44 13.61
C GLN A 166 -13.33 -22.62 14.93
N THR A 167 -12.04 -22.30 14.96
CA THR A 167 -11.22 -22.38 16.17
C THR A 167 -11.74 -21.43 17.25
N MET A 168 -12.02 -20.18 16.92
CA MET A 168 -12.58 -19.19 17.83
C MET A 168 -13.96 -19.60 18.35
N ALA A 169 -14.82 -20.12 17.48
CA ALA A 169 -16.14 -20.63 17.85
C ALA A 169 -16.07 -21.82 18.83
N ARG A 170 -15.17 -22.78 18.57
CA ARG A 170 -14.94 -23.95 19.44
C ARG A 170 -14.38 -23.55 20.81
N LEU A 171 -13.43 -22.62 20.86
CA LEU A 171 -12.93 -22.07 22.13
C LEU A 171 -14.03 -21.36 22.93
N SER A 172 -14.93 -20.64 22.25
CA SER A 172 -16.06 -19.97 22.89
C SER A 172 -17.12 -20.97 23.37
N LEU A 173 -17.39 -22.03 22.59
CA LEU A 173 -18.28 -23.11 23.00
C LEU A 173 -17.73 -23.86 24.22
N LEU A 174 -16.41 -24.09 24.26
CA LEU A 174 -15.72 -24.68 25.42
C LEU A 174 -15.82 -23.76 26.65
N ALA A 175 -15.74 -22.44 26.47
CA ALA A 175 -15.94 -21.50 27.57
C ALA A 175 -17.38 -21.53 28.11
N ASP A 176 -18.36 -21.56 27.21
CA ASP A 176 -19.79 -21.71 27.61
C ASP A 176 -20.03 -22.98 28.38
N ALA A 177 -19.52 -24.14 27.90
CA ALA A 177 -19.61 -25.41 28.61
C ALA A 177 -18.92 -25.38 29.97
N THR A 178 -17.77 -24.71 30.07
CA THR A 178 -17.01 -24.56 31.33
C THR A 178 -17.80 -23.68 32.33
N LEU A 179 -18.41 -22.59 31.89
CA LEU A 179 -19.27 -21.74 32.72
C LEU A 179 -20.50 -22.49 33.21
N ARG A 180 -21.14 -23.28 32.32
CA ARG A 180 -22.30 -24.14 32.71
C ARG A 180 -21.92 -25.19 33.76
N ALA A 181 -20.82 -25.89 33.54
CA ALA A 181 -20.30 -26.88 34.47
C ALA A 181 -19.97 -26.27 35.83
N ALA A 182 -19.24 -25.13 35.82
CA ALA A 182 -18.89 -24.39 37.05
C ALA A 182 -20.13 -23.87 37.80
N TYR A 183 -21.15 -23.39 37.05
CA TYR A 183 -22.43 -23.01 37.61
C TYR A 183 -23.12 -24.17 38.33
N LEU A 184 -23.23 -25.32 37.67
CA LEU A 184 -23.85 -26.52 38.28
C LEU A 184 -23.09 -27.01 39.52
N LEU A 185 -21.77 -27.02 39.47
CA LEU A 185 -20.94 -27.33 40.65
C LEU A 185 -21.17 -26.34 41.80
N ALA A 186 -21.22 -25.05 41.53
CA ALA A 186 -21.47 -24.03 42.54
C ALA A 186 -22.89 -24.12 43.15
N VAL A 187 -23.89 -24.48 42.33
CA VAL A 187 -25.27 -24.75 42.80
C VAL A 187 -25.30 -25.99 43.67
N ALA A 188 -24.68 -27.10 43.26
CA ALA A 188 -24.62 -28.35 43.98
C ALA A 188 -23.92 -28.18 45.36
N GLU A 189 -22.81 -27.50 45.38
CA GLU A 189 -22.05 -27.23 46.64
C GLU A 189 -22.86 -26.36 47.62
N ARG A 190 -23.64 -25.41 47.12
CA ARG A 190 -24.48 -24.58 47.96
C ARG A 190 -25.69 -25.31 48.53
N GLY A 191 -26.31 -26.16 47.75
CA GLY A 191 -27.56 -26.82 48.07
C GLY A 191 -28.76 -25.89 48.04
N GLY A 192 -29.95 -26.46 48.24
CA GLY A 192 -31.23 -25.74 48.22
C GLY A 192 -31.74 -25.39 46.84
N THR A 193 -32.78 -24.58 46.76
CA THR A 193 -33.34 -24.12 45.48
C THR A 193 -32.40 -23.15 44.78
N PRO A 194 -32.03 -23.39 43.50
CA PRO A 194 -31.19 -22.48 42.75
C PRO A 194 -31.93 -21.16 42.49
N PRO A 195 -31.23 -19.98 42.62
CA PRO A 195 -31.78 -18.69 42.26
C PRO A 195 -31.99 -18.58 40.76
N ARG A 196 -32.88 -17.71 40.32
CA ARG A 196 -32.92 -17.29 38.91
C ARG A 196 -31.72 -16.38 38.65
N LEU A 197 -30.59 -16.97 38.30
CA LEU A 197 -29.30 -16.29 38.00
C LEU A 197 -28.89 -16.60 36.58
N ALA A 198 -28.72 -15.53 35.77
CA ALA A 198 -28.13 -15.59 34.41
C ALA A 198 -26.66 -15.18 34.45
N VAL A 199 -25.84 -15.90 33.72
CA VAL A 199 -24.44 -15.54 33.42
C VAL A 199 -24.37 -15.10 31.97
N VAL A 200 -24.09 -13.84 31.77
CA VAL A 200 -24.01 -13.18 30.46
C VAL A 200 -22.54 -12.97 30.12
N THR A 201 -22.06 -13.60 29.04
CA THR A 201 -20.70 -13.39 28.54
C THR A 201 -20.63 -12.13 27.73
N MET A 202 -19.48 -11.45 27.83
CA MET A 202 -19.14 -10.19 27.20
C MET A 202 -17.88 -10.34 26.34
N GLY A 203 -17.46 -9.26 25.70
CA GLY A 203 -16.19 -9.19 25.02
C GLY A 203 -16.00 -10.30 23.96
N LYS A 204 -14.82 -10.92 23.92
CA LYS A 204 -14.51 -11.98 22.95
C LYS A 204 -15.36 -13.24 23.12
N CYS A 205 -15.65 -13.61 24.35
CA CYS A 205 -16.51 -14.78 24.63
C CYS A 205 -17.94 -14.54 24.15
N GLY A 206 -18.51 -13.36 24.46
CA GLY A 206 -19.84 -12.99 23.99
C GLY A 206 -19.94 -12.94 22.48
N GLY A 207 -18.90 -12.43 21.79
CA GLY A 207 -18.80 -12.38 20.33
C GLY A 207 -18.47 -13.72 19.64
N ARG A 208 -18.30 -14.81 20.41
CA ARG A 208 -17.83 -16.11 19.92
C ARG A 208 -16.46 -16.04 19.21
N GLU A 209 -15.59 -15.18 19.69
CA GLU A 209 -14.27 -14.87 19.14
C GLU A 209 -13.16 -15.12 20.17
N LEU A 210 -13.30 -16.14 21.03
CA LEU A 210 -12.33 -16.41 22.09
C LEU A 210 -10.99 -16.87 21.52
N ASN A 211 -9.91 -16.57 22.22
CA ASN A 211 -8.57 -17.07 21.94
C ASN A 211 -8.12 -18.05 23.01
N TYR A 212 -6.97 -18.73 22.79
CA TYR A 212 -6.49 -19.79 23.68
C TYR A 212 -6.30 -19.35 25.13
N VAL A 213 -5.84 -18.12 25.34
CA VAL A 213 -5.65 -17.56 26.68
C VAL A 213 -6.27 -16.18 26.75
N SER A 214 -7.46 -16.13 27.34
CA SER A 214 -8.23 -14.89 27.56
C SER A 214 -8.85 -14.94 28.94
N ASP A 215 -9.00 -13.79 29.56
CA ASP A 215 -10.03 -13.65 30.60
C ASP A 215 -11.39 -13.80 29.94
N VAL A 216 -12.35 -14.34 30.64
CA VAL A 216 -13.74 -14.42 30.18
C VAL A 216 -14.53 -13.35 30.93
N ASP A 217 -14.93 -12.33 30.17
CA ASP A 217 -15.72 -11.22 30.66
C ASP A 217 -17.14 -11.67 30.88
N VAL A 218 -17.74 -11.45 32.10
CA VAL A 218 -19.11 -11.81 32.40
C VAL A 218 -19.86 -10.73 33.19
N ILE A 219 -21.19 -10.77 33.08
CA ILE A 219 -22.12 -10.02 33.94
C ILE A 219 -23.08 -11.03 34.58
N PHE A 220 -23.37 -10.85 35.87
CA PHE A 220 -24.30 -11.68 36.61
C PHE A 220 -25.60 -10.93 36.88
N VAL A 221 -26.73 -11.53 36.47
CA VAL A 221 -28.05 -10.92 36.54
C VAL A 221 -29.00 -11.88 37.30
N VAL A 222 -29.71 -11.37 38.28
CA VAL A 222 -30.79 -12.13 38.96
C VAL A 222 -32.13 -11.47 38.67
N ALA A 223 -33.23 -12.26 38.84
CA ALA A 223 -34.58 -11.79 38.54
C ALA A 223 -35.04 -10.74 39.54
N GLY A 224 -34.97 -11.02 40.84
CA GLY A 224 -35.44 -10.17 41.89
C GLY A 224 -34.50 -10.07 43.10
N ASP A 225 -34.87 -9.27 44.09
CA ASP A 225 -34.10 -9.04 45.31
C ASP A 225 -33.95 -10.28 46.18
N GLU A 226 -34.91 -11.19 46.13
CA GLU A 226 -34.89 -12.49 46.80
C GLU A 226 -33.75 -13.40 46.34
N ASP A 227 -33.31 -13.23 45.14
CA ASP A 227 -32.24 -14.04 44.52
C ASP A 227 -30.81 -13.45 44.76
N LEU A 228 -30.68 -12.19 45.22
CA LEU A 228 -29.39 -11.48 45.31
C LEU A 228 -28.35 -12.22 46.17
N ALA A 229 -28.72 -12.62 47.39
CA ALA A 229 -27.80 -13.27 48.32
C ALA A 229 -27.32 -14.65 47.79
N ALA A 230 -28.23 -15.43 47.26
CA ALA A 230 -27.95 -16.72 46.66
C ALA A 230 -27.16 -16.58 45.37
N GLY A 231 -27.57 -15.65 44.52
CA GLY A 231 -26.85 -15.33 43.26
C GLY A 231 -25.40 -14.86 43.51
N GLN A 232 -25.19 -13.99 44.52
CA GLN A 232 -23.85 -13.53 44.92
C GLN A 232 -22.92 -14.69 45.36
N ALA A 233 -23.45 -15.64 46.17
CA ALA A 233 -22.70 -16.80 46.64
C ALA A 233 -22.30 -17.73 45.44
N ILE A 234 -23.25 -18.04 44.56
CA ILE A 234 -23.03 -18.87 43.38
C ILE A 234 -22.06 -18.18 42.40
N ALA A 235 -22.25 -16.89 42.10
CA ALA A 235 -21.38 -16.15 41.21
C ALA A 235 -19.92 -16.14 41.72
N SER A 236 -19.71 -15.85 43.01
CA SER A 236 -18.38 -15.89 43.64
C SER A 236 -17.73 -17.26 43.56
N ARG A 237 -18.51 -18.32 43.83
CA ARG A 237 -17.99 -19.71 43.78
C ARG A 237 -17.69 -20.15 42.35
N LEU A 238 -18.53 -19.81 41.36
CA LEU A 238 -18.31 -20.05 39.95
C LEU A 238 -16.97 -19.45 39.51
N MET A 239 -16.68 -18.21 39.88
CA MET A 239 -15.42 -17.54 39.54
C MET A 239 -14.20 -18.31 40.08
N VAL A 240 -14.32 -18.82 41.31
CA VAL A 240 -13.25 -19.65 41.93
C VAL A 240 -13.07 -20.96 41.18
N ILE A 241 -14.17 -21.67 40.85
CA ILE A 241 -14.11 -22.94 40.11
C ILE A 241 -13.49 -22.75 38.73
N CYS A 242 -13.91 -21.72 37.98
CA CYS A 242 -13.34 -21.42 36.70
C CYS A 242 -11.82 -21.09 36.78
N GLY A 243 -11.42 -20.31 37.79
CA GLY A 243 -10.01 -20.00 38.05
C GLY A 243 -9.14 -21.23 38.38
N GLN A 244 -9.74 -22.26 39.01
CA GLN A 244 -9.07 -23.54 39.29
C GLN A 244 -8.99 -24.46 38.06
N ALA A 245 -10.02 -24.41 37.20
CA ALA A 245 -10.16 -25.35 36.11
C ALA A 245 -9.56 -24.84 34.77
N ALA A 246 -9.77 -23.59 34.45
CA ALA A 246 -9.49 -23.04 33.11
C ALA A 246 -8.81 -21.68 33.13
N TRP A 247 -9.51 -20.62 33.47
CA TRP A 247 -9.13 -19.21 33.35
C TRP A 247 -9.83 -18.32 34.38
N GLN A 248 -9.30 -17.10 34.54
CA GLN A 248 -9.93 -16.12 35.42
C GLN A 248 -11.21 -15.55 34.79
N VAL A 249 -12.25 -15.44 35.58
CA VAL A 249 -13.50 -14.74 35.21
C VAL A 249 -13.35 -13.25 35.54
N ASP A 250 -13.56 -12.39 34.56
CA ASP A 250 -13.54 -10.94 34.74
C ASP A 250 -14.98 -10.39 34.74
N ALA A 251 -15.41 -9.83 35.87
CA ALA A 251 -16.70 -9.20 35.99
C ALA A 251 -16.64 -7.67 36.00
N ASN A 252 -15.54 -7.05 35.53
CA ASN A 252 -15.32 -5.59 35.57
C ASN A 252 -16.14 -4.82 34.53
N LEU A 253 -16.78 -5.47 33.56
CA LEU A 253 -17.71 -4.82 32.62
C LEU A 253 -19.11 -4.60 33.21
N ARG A 254 -19.36 -5.02 34.47
CA ARG A 254 -20.62 -4.75 35.16
C ARG A 254 -20.78 -3.25 35.48
N PRO A 255 -21.98 -2.77 35.72
CA PRO A 255 -22.25 -1.39 36.19
C PRO A 255 -21.35 -0.97 37.34
N GLU A 256 -20.72 0.22 37.23
CA GLU A 256 -19.73 0.78 38.17
C GLU A 256 -18.40 -0.01 38.25
N GLY A 257 -18.21 -1.02 37.38
CA GLY A 257 -17.00 -1.82 37.35
C GLY A 257 -16.67 -2.55 38.64
N SER A 258 -15.40 -2.55 39.05
CA SER A 258 -14.98 -3.22 40.30
C SER A 258 -15.57 -2.62 41.56
N ARG A 259 -16.16 -1.42 41.54
CA ARG A 259 -16.77 -0.74 42.69
C ARG A 259 -18.23 -1.14 42.89
N GLY A 260 -18.91 -1.62 41.86
CA GLY A 260 -20.29 -2.05 41.92
C GLY A 260 -20.44 -3.47 42.45
N PRO A 261 -21.65 -3.85 42.96
CA PRO A 261 -21.93 -5.20 43.41
C PRO A 261 -21.74 -6.20 42.27
N LEU A 262 -21.28 -7.43 42.62
CA LEU A 262 -20.98 -8.49 41.65
C LEU A 262 -22.25 -8.93 40.89
N VAL A 263 -23.38 -9.00 41.60
CA VAL A 263 -24.68 -9.43 41.07
C VAL A 263 -25.70 -8.29 41.26
N ARG A 264 -26.52 -8.05 40.26
CA ARG A 264 -27.60 -7.06 40.29
C ARG A 264 -28.90 -7.66 39.74
N THR A 265 -30.03 -7.10 40.15
CA THR A 265 -31.32 -7.43 39.55
C THR A 265 -31.45 -6.82 38.15
N LEU A 266 -32.30 -7.44 37.30
CA LEU A 266 -32.68 -6.89 36.00
C LEU A 266 -33.12 -5.42 36.09
N ALA A 267 -34.00 -5.09 37.07
CA ALA A 267 -34.47 -3.72 37.27
C ALA A 267 -33.33 -2.74 37.61
N SER A 268 -32.37 -3.15 38.44
CA SER A 268 -31.23 -2.34 38.83
C SER A 268 -30.28 -2.08 37.62
N HIS A 269 -30.10 -3.08 36.77
CA HIS A 269 -29.35 -2.90 35.51
C HIS A 269 -30.00 -1.88 34.58
N LEU A 270 -31.32 -1.98 34.35
CA LEU A 270 -32.05 -1.06 33.50
C LEU A 270 -32.01 0.38 34.03
N ALA A 271 -32.16 0.57 35.34
CA ALA A 271 -32.09 1.88 36.00
C ALA A 271 -30.69 2.53 35.79
N TYR A 272 -29.64 1.72 35.94
CA TYR A 272 -28.26 2.17 35.72
C TYR A 272 -28.00 2.60 34.27
N TYR A 273 -28.31 1.73 33.31
CA TYR A 273 -28.04 2.01 31.88
C TYR A 273 -28.88 3.17 31.36
N LYS A 274 -30.04 3.41 31.84
CA LYS A 274 -30.88 4.58 31.49
C LYS A 274 -30.27 5.91 31.98
N ARG A 275 -29.63 5.91 33.13
CA ARG A 275 -29.27 7.17 33.83
C ARG A 275 -27.78 7.47 33.90
N TRP A 276 -26.92 6.43 34.03
CA TRP A 276 -25.51 6.59 34.38
C TRP A 276 -24.51 6.02 33.36
N ALA A 277 -24.97 5.12 32.52
CA ALA A 277 -24.06 4.42 31.60
C ALA A 277 -23.38 5.38 30.60
N ARG A 278 -22.08 5.12 30.38
CA ARG A 278 -21.23 5.83 29.42
C ARG A 278 -21.23 5.16 28.08
N THR A 279 -20.80 5.85 27.04
CA THR A 279 -20.71 5.37 25.65
C THR A 279 -20.01 4.02 25.53
N TRP A 280 -18.88 3.81 26.23
CA TRP A 280 -18.12 2.57 26.17
C TRP A 280 -18.87 1.37 26.76
N GLU A 281 -19.79 1.56 27.69
CA GLU A 281 -20.59 0.48 28.25
C GLU A 281 -21.61 -0.03 27.22
N PHE A 282 -22.22 0.85 26.43
CA PHE A 282 -23.05 0.45 25.29
C PHE A 282 -22.26 -0.25 24.20
N GLN A 283 -21.04 0.21 23.94
CA GLN A 283 -20.12 -0.47 23.03
C GLN A 283 -19.77 -1.90 23.51
N ALA A 284 -19.55 -2.08 24.81
CA ALA A 284 -19.31 -3.40 25.40
C ALA A 284 -20.53 -4.34 25.27
N LEU A 285 -21.76 -3.79 25.42
CA LEU A 285 -23.00 -4.55 25.29
C LEU A 285 -23.28 -5.10 23.90
N LEU A 286 -22.64 -4.56 22.84
CA LEU A 286 -22.74 -5.12 21.47
C LEU A 286 -22.33 -6.58 21.40
N LYS A 287 -21.50 -7.04 22.34
CA LYS A 287 -21.01 -8.42 22.41
C LYS A 287 -21.63 -9.23 23.55
N ALA A 288 -22.72 -8.74 24.15
CA ALA A 288 -23.38 -9.44 25.24
C ALA A 288 -24.17 -10.67 24.76
N ARG A 289 -24.03 -11.81 25.46
CA ARG A 289 -24.72 -13.06 25.13
C ARG A 289 -24.94 -13.93 26.40
N PRO A 290 -26.15 -14.43 26.67
CA PRO A 290 -26.38 -15.41 27.74
C PRO A 290 -25.61 -16.71 27.48
N ALA A 291 -24.93 -17.28 28.50
CA ALA A 291 -24.10 -18.45 28.35
C ALA A 291 -24.36 -19.58 29.38
N ALA A 292 -24.73 -19.24 30.61
CA ALA A 292 -24.99 -20.23 31.66
C ALA A 292 -26.05 -19.74 32.65
N GLY A 293 -26.52 -20.60 33.53
CA GLY A 293 -27.59 -20.31 34.47
C GLY A 293 -28.97 -20.23 33.81
N ASP A 294 -29.80 -19.27 34.21
CA ASP A 294 -31.11 -18.99 33.60
C ASP A 294 -30.97 -18.24 32.28
N LEU A 295 -30.92 -18.99 31.17
CA LEU A 295 -30.77 -18.42 29.83
C LEU A 295 -31.94 -17.52 29.41
N ALA A 296 -33.17 -17.84 29.92
CA ALA A 296 -34.34 -17.04 29.62
C ALA A 296 -34.27 -15.67 30.28
N LEU A 297 -33.84 -15.57 31.53
CA LEU A 297 -33.57 -14.34 32.21
C LEU A 297 -32.46 -13.52 31.50
N GLY A 298 -31.43 -14.22 31.04
CA GLY A 298 -30.37 -13.56 30.27
C GLY A 298 -30.84 -12.97 28.94
N ALA A 299 -31.76 -13.66 28.24
CA ALA A 299 -32.39 -13.16 27.01
C ALA A 299 -33.31 -11.96 27.32
N GLU A 300 -34.11 -12.02 28.36
CA GLU A 300 -34.98 -10.92 28.85
C GLU A 300 -34.14 -9.67 29.17
N TRP A 301 -33.01 -9.85 29.85
CA TRP A 301 -32.08 -8.75 30.16
C TRP A 301 -31.52 -8.11 28.91
N LEU A 302 -31.11 -8.93 27.93
CA LEU A 302 -30.55 -8.44 26.67
C LEU A 302 -31.57 -7.67 25.84
N GLU A 303 -32.78 -8.22 25.70
CA GLU A 303 -33.92 -7.58 25.01
C GLU A 303 -34.28 -6.22 25.64
N ALA A 304 -34.35 -6.15 26.97
CA ALA A 304 -34.64 -4.92 27.68
C ALA A 304 -33.60 -3.81 27.51
N LEU A 305 -32.34 -4.17 27.22
CA LEU A 305 -31.25 -3.22 26.96
C LEU A 305 -31.11 -2.81 25.49
N GLN A 306 -31.60 -3.59 24.54
CA GLN A 306 -31.51 -3.32 23.09
C GLN A 306 -31.89 -1.87 22.72
N PRO A 307 -33.03 -1.31 23.18
CA PRO A 307 -33.38 0.07 22.82
C PRO A 307 -32.35 1.11 23.28
N LEU A 308 -31.70 0.86 24.43
CA LEU A 308 -30.67 1.77 24.96
C LEU A 308 -29.36 1.68 24.22
N VAL A 309 -28.96 0.46 23.78
CA VAL A 309 -27.75 0.21 22.98
C VAL A 309 -27.88 0.91 21.64
N TRP A 310 -28.97 0.67 20.90
CA TRP A 310 -29.18 1.23 19.57
C TRP A 310 -29.60 2.70 19.56
N GLY A 311 -30.11 3.21 20.71
CA GLY A 311 -30.32 4.63 20.92
C GLY A 311 -29.05 5.42 21.30
N ALA A 312 -27.94 4.75 21.61
CA ALA A 312 -26.72 5.42 22.03
C ALA A 312 -26.13 6.34 20.94
N ALA A 313 -26.43 6.08 19.65
CA ALA A 313 -26.01 6.92 18.52
C ALA A 313 -26.57 8.36 18.56
N GLU A 314 -27.65 8.60 19.28
CA GLU A 314 -28.25 9.94 19.45
C GLU A 314 -27.45 10.84 20.38
N ARG A 315 -26.47 10.27 21.10
CA ARG A 315 -25.61 11.06 21.98
C ARG A 315 -24.65 11.90 21.15
N PRO A 316 -24.56 13.22 21.36
CA PRO A 316 -23.76 14.12 20.52
C PRO A 316 -22.26 13.77 20.49
N ASP A 317 -21.75 13.19 21.59
CA ASP A 317 -20.30 12.97 21.80
C ASP A 317 -19.85 11.52 21.54
N ILE A 318 -20.71 10.64 20.99
CA ILE A 318 -20.42 9.19 20.89
C ILE A 318 -19.11 8.89 20.14
N VAL A 319 -18.86 9.58 19.04
CA VAL A 319 -17.67 9.36 18.22
C VAL A 319 -16.41 9.87 18.94
N GLU A 320 -16.51 11.02 19.61
CA GLU A 320 -15.38 11.58 20.36
C GLU A 320 -15.05 10.72 21.59
N ASP A 321 -16.06 10.21 22.29
CA ASP A 321 -15.89 9.29 23.43
C ASP A 321 -15.16 8.02 23.01
N VAL A 322 -15.56 7.40 21.89
CA VAL A 322 -14.92 6.18 21.35
C VAL A 322 -13.47 6.47 20.99
N ARG A 323 -13.19 7.63 20.37
CA ARG A 323 -11.84 8.06 20.01
C ARG A 323 -10.97 8.37 21.23
N ALA A 324 -11.51 9.10 22.20
CA ALA A 324 -10.81 9.41 23.43
C ALA A 324 -10.45 8.13 24.21
N MET A 325 -11.34 7.14 24.20
CA MET A 325 -11.06 5.84 24.79
C MET A 325 -9.95 5.11 24.02
N ARG A 326 -9.99 5.12 22.67
CA ARG A 326 -8.93 4.49 21.85
C ARG A 326 -7.58 5.13 22.11
N ARG A 327 -7.48 6.45 22.16
CA ARG A 327 -6.24 7.17 22.51
C ARG A 327 -5.71 6.73 23.87
N ARG A 328 -6.54 6.71 24.91
CA ARG A 328 -6.14 6.24 26.26
C ARG A 328 -5.60 4.81 26.24
N ILE A 329 -6.19 3.91 25.44
CA ILE A 329 -5.69 2.53 25.30
C ILE A 329 -4.29 2.52 24.69
N ILE A 330 -4.02 3.31 23.66
CA ILE A 330 -2.69 3.44 23.04
C ILE A 330 -1.68 4.03 24.02
N ASP A 331 -2.04 5.11 24.70
CA ASP A 331 -1.17 5.81 25.65
C ASP A 331 -0.73 4.93 26.84
N ASN A 332 -1.53 3.91 27.16
CA ASN A 332 -1.22 2.90 28.19
C ASN A 332 -0.30 1.76 27.70
N VAL A 333 0.09 1.73 26.42
CA VAL A 333 1.07 0.76 25.91
C VAL A 333 2.48 1.33 26.12
N PRO A 334 3.40 0.56 26.71
CA PRO A 334 4.78 1.00 26.85
C PRO A 334 5.41 1.34 25.50
N ARG A 335 6.04 2.51 25.35
CA ARG A 335 6.61 2.99 24.07
C ARG A 335 7.51 1.98 23.37
N LYS A 336 8.31 1.22 24.12
CA LYS A 336 9.20 0.16 23.60
C LYS A 336 8.45 -1.07 23.02
N GLU A 337 7.16 -1.20 23.30
CA GLU A 337 6.32 -2.31 22.85
C GLU A 337 5.30 -1.89 21.79
N LEU A 338 5.12 -0.57 21.58
CA LEU A 338 4.06 0.00 20.75
C LEU A 338 4.04 -0.59 19.34
N ASP A 339 5.22 -0.72 18.72
CA ASP A 339 5.37 -1.24 17.34
C ASP A 339 5.28 -2.78 17.25
N ARG A 340 5.18 -3.47 18.40
CA ARG A 340 5.13 -4.93 18.48
C ARG A 340 3.84 -5.45 19.12
N GLU A 341 2.98 -4.56 19.62
CA GLU A 341 1.75 -4.90 20.30
C GLU A 341 0.60 -5.03 19.28
N ILE A 342 0.23 -6.27 18.96
CA ILE A 342 -0.73 -6.61 17.90
C ILE A 342 -2.20 -6.36 18.29
N LYS A 343 -2.51 -6.12 19.57
CA LYS A 343 -3.89 -5.90 20.02
C LYS A 343 -4.18 -4.42 20.24
N ARG A 344 -3.38 -3.75 21.06
CA ARG A 344 -3.63 -2.36 21.49
C ARG A 344 -2.82 -1.34 20.70
N GLY A 345 -1.74 -1.76 20.03
CA GLY A 345 -0.90 -0.93 19.20
C GLY A 345 -1.66 -0.35 17.98
N PRO A 346 -1.08 0.67 17.32
CA PRO A 346 -1.62 1.22 16.08
C PRO A 346 -1.61 0.17 14.95
N GLY A 347 -2.74 0.00 14.27
CA GLY A 347 -2.91 -1.05 13.27
C GLY A 347 -3.17 -2.44 13.86
N GLY A 348 -3.47 -2.52 15.17
CA GLY A 348 -3.76 -3.77 15.86
C GLY A 348 -5.26 -4.13 15.86
N LEU A 349 -5.58 -5.25 16.53
CA LEU A 349 -6.96 -5.80 16.60
C LEU A 349 -7.98 -4.78 17.10
N ARG A 350 -7.61 -3.93 18.08
CA ARG A 350 -8.52 -2.92 18.62
C ARG A 350 -8.93 -1.87 17.60
N ASP A 351 -8.09 -1.56 16.62
CA ASP A 351 -8.45 -0.61 15.57
C ASP A 351 -9.60 -1.16 14.70
N ILE A 352 -9.56 -2.45 14.39
CA ILE A 352 -10.64 -3.12 13.64
C ILE A 352 -11.91 -3.22 14.49
N GLU A 353 -11.79 -3.75 15.71
CA GLU A 353 -12.92 -3.93 16.63
C GLU A 353 -13.65 -2.61 16.89
N PHE A 354 -12.91 -1.51 17.14
CA PHE A 354 -13.48 -0.20 17.42
C PHE A 354 -14.14 0.43 16.19
N ALA A 355 -13.55 0.29 15.01
CA ALA A 355 -14.16 0.77 13.78
C ALA A 355 -15.49 0.06 13.49
N VAL A 356 -15.52 -1.27 13.61
CA VAL A 356 -16.74 -2.07 13.42
C VAL A 356 -17.80 -1.71 14.42
N GLN A 357 -17.47 -1.67 15.71
CA GLN A 357 -18.42 -1.35 16.79
C GLN A 357 -18.98 0.07 16.69
N LEU A 358 -18.14 1.04 16.28
CA LEU A 358 -18.62 2.41 16.05
C LEU A 358 -19.65 2.44 14.91
N LEU A 359 -19.36 1.78 13.79
CA LEU A 359 -20.30 1.73 12.67
C LEU A 359 -21.58 0.98 13.02
N GLN A 360 -21.50 -0.08 13.84
CA GLN A 360 -22.68 -0.76 14.38
C GLN A 360 -23.53 0.19 15.23
N LEU A 361 -22.93 0.92 16.17
CA LEU A 361 -23.67 1.88 17.02
C LEU A 361 -24.33 2.97 16.17
N VAL A 362 -23.64 3.49 15.15
CA VAL A 362 -24.15 4.58 14.31
C VAL A 362 -25.31 4.11 13.40
N HIS A 363 -25.20 2.94 12.81
CA HIS A 363 -26.12 2.48 11.76
C HIS A 363 -27.09 1.37 12.21
N GLY A 364 -26.77 0.61 13.26
CA GLY A 364 -27.54 -0.56 13.71
C GLY A 364 -28.92 -0.24 14.28
N ARG A 365 -29.21 1.06 14.55
CA ARG A 365 -30.58 1.47 14.88
C ARG A 365 -31.52 1.35 13.68
N ALA A 366 -31.05 1.78 12.51
CA ALA A 366 -31.84 1.77 11.27
C ALA A 366 -31.75 0.44 10.51
N ASP A 367 -30.66 -0.32 10.72
CA ASP A 367 -30.38 -1.56 10.02
C ASP A 367 -30.07 -2.69 11.00
N GLU A 368 -31.06 -3.57 11.22
CA GLU A 368 -30.95 -4.69 12.16
C GLU A 368 -29.97 -5.76 11.70
N ALA A 369 -29.66 -5.87 10.41
CA ALA A 369 -28.69 -6.80 9.87
C ALA A 369 -27.27 -6.57 10.42
N LEU A 370 -26.99 -5.37 10.94
CA LEU A 370 -25.72 -5.01 11.54
C LEU A 370 -25.56 -5.46 13.00
N ARG A 371 -26.62 -6.02 13.63
CA ARG A 371 -26.66 -6.35 15.06
C ARG A 371 -26.06 -7.70 15.39
N SER A 372 -24.85 -7.99 14.87
CA SER A 372 -24.12 -9.22 15.23
C SER A 372 -23.10 -8.95 16.34
N PRO A 373 -22.93 -9.85 17.33
CA PRO A 373 -21.87 -9.74 18.33
C PRO A 373 -20.48 -10.14 17.77
N SER A 374 -20.42 -10.82 16.63
CA SER A 374 -19.16 -11.21 15.96
C SER A 374 -18.59 -10.05 15.15
N THR A 375 -17.30 -9.78 15.30
CA THR A 375 -16.60 -8.73 14.53
C THR A 375 -16.60 -9.03 13.04
N LEU A 376 -16.31 -10.27 12.65
CA LEU A 376 -16.26 -10.67 11.23
C LEU A 376 -17.64 -10.65 10.57
N ASP A 377 -18.68 -11.14 11.25
CA ASP A 377 -20.03 -11.12 10.71
C ASP A 377 -20.56 -9.69 10.58
N SER A 378 -20.28 -8.85 11.59
CA SER A 378 -20.62 -7.43 11.55
C SER A 378 -19.91 -6.72 10.39
N LEU A 379 -18.63 -7.03 10.16
CA LEU A 379 -17.86 -6.45 9.06
C LEU A 379 -18.39 -6.89 7.69
N ARG A 380 -18.78 -8.15 7.55
CA ARG A 380 -19.47 -8.67 6.35
C ARG A 380 -20.82 -7.98 6.12
N ALA A 381 -21.62 -7.80 7.19
CA ALA A 381 -22.89 -7.09 7.11
C ALA A 381 -22.71 -5.60 6.74
N LEU A 382 -21.74 -4.92 7.34
CA LEU A 382 -21.39 -3.53 7.00
C LEU A 382 -20.93 -3.38 5.54
N THR A 383 -20.20 -4.39 5.03
CA THR A 383 -19.74 -4.40 3.64
C THR A 383 -20.89 -4.66 2.68
N SER A 384 -21.74 -5.65 2.94
CA SER A 384 -22.90 -5.97 2.11
C SER A 384 -23.97 -4.88 2.12
N GLY A 385 -24.13 -4.17 3.25
CA GLY A 385 -25.00 -3.01 3.39
C GLY A 385 -24.45 -1.71 2.76
N GLY A 386 -23.19 -1.74 2.25
CA GLY A 386 -22.56 -0.57 1.60
C GLY A 386 -22.02 0.50 2.56
N TYR A 387 -22.01 0.24 3.87
CA TYR A 387 -21.43 1.13 4.88
C TYR A 387 -19.90 1.13 4.85
N VAL A 388 -19.31 0.02 4.43
CA VAL A 388 -17.87 -0.16 4.17
C VAL A 388 -17.68 -0.58 2.72
N GLY A 389 -16.73 0.03 2.02
CA GLY A 389 -16.40 -0.37 0.66
C GLY A 389 -15.94 -1.82 0.59
N ARG A 390 -16.30 -2.57 -0.47
CA ARG A 390 -16.00 -4.02 -0.58
C ARG A 390 -14.54 -4.33 -0.32
N ALA A 391 -13.62 -3.66 -1.00
CA ALA A 391 -12.20 -3.92 -0.84
C ALA A 391 -11.65 -3.50 0.54
N ASP A 392 -12.18 -2.41 1.13
CA ASP A 392 -11.84 -2.02 2.51
C ASP A 392 -12.32 -3.08 3.51
N GLY A 393 -13.52 -3.64 3.27
CA GLY A 393 -14.07 -4.73 4.08
C GLY A 393 -13.24 -6.01 3.98
N GLU A 394 -12.86 -6.42 2.78
CA GLU A 394 -12.00 -7.58 2.53
C GLU A 394 -10.63 -7.39 3.21
N ALA A 395 -10.00 -6.23 3.04
CA ALA A 395 -8.71 -5.95 3.67
C ALA A 395 -8.77 -5.94 5.21
N LEU A 396 -9.89 -5.47 5.81
CA LEU A 396 -10.10 -5.56 7.27
C LEU A 396 -10.33 -7.00 7.74
N VAL A 397 -11.07 -7.81 6.98
CA VAL A 397 -11.27 -9.23 7.26
C VAL A 397 -9.92 -9.96 7.25
N ASP A 398 -9.10 -9.73 6.23
CA ASP A 398 -7.79 -10.35 6.10
C ASP A 398 -6.83 -9.88 7.20
N GLY A 399 -6.81 -8.58 7.49
CA GLY A 399 -6.04 -8.02 8.60
C GLY A 399 -6.47 -8.59 9.97
N TYR A 400 -7.78 -8.73 10.21
CA TYR A 400 -8.30 -9.33 11.44
C TYR A 400 -7.90 -10.78 11.56
N ARG A 401 -8.10 -11.59 10.50
CA ARG A 401 -7.69 -13.00 10.46
C ARG A 401 -6.21 -13.17 10.71
N PHE A 402 -5.37 -12.37 10.03
CA PHE A 402 -3.92 -12.40 10.21
C PHE A 402 -3.53 -12.10 11.66
N LEU A 403 -3.96 -10.98 12.22
CA LEU A 403 -3.62 -10.56 13.58
C LEU A 403 -4.15 -11.54 14.64
N ARG A 404 -5.34 -12.12 14.45
CA ARG A 404 -5.91 -13.15 15.33
C ARG A 404 -5.12 -14.44 15.27
N THR A 405 -4.68 -14.86 14.08
CA THR A 405 -3.83 -16.06 13.94
C THR A 405 -2.50 -15.86 14.65
N VAL A 406 -1.88 -14.69 14.49
CA VAL A 406 -0.66 -14.33 15.23
C VAL A 406 -0.89 -14.38 16.75
N GLU A 407 -2.00 -13.80 17.24
CA GLU A 407 -2.37 -13.85 18.67
C GLU A 407 -2.51 -15.29 19.16
N HIS A 408 -3.21 -16.15 18.41
CA HIS A 408 -3.38 -17.56 18.75
C HIS A 408 -2.03 -18.29 18.84
N ARG A 409 -1.14 -18.13 17.86
CA ARG A 409 0.17 -18.79 17.87
C ARG A 409 1.03 -18.33 19.05
N LEU A 410 1.09 -17.02 19.31
CA LEU A 410 1.82 -16.48 20.45
C LEU A 410 1.34 -17.08 21.78
N GLN A 411 0.02 -17.22 21.95
CA GLN A 411 -0.54 -17.76 23.19
C GLN A 411 -0.36 -19.26 23.35
N LEU A 412 -0.44 -20.00 22.26
CA LEU A 412 -0.27 -21.46 22.25
C LEU A 412 1.10 -21.90 22.75
N GLN A 413 2.15 -21.15 22.50
CA GLN A 413 3.53 -21.54 22.82
C GLN A 413 3.70 -21.98 24.28
N ARG A 414 3.17 -21.17 25.22
CA ARG A 414 3.28 -21.42 26.66
C ARG A 414 1.95 -21.39 27.40
N LEU A 415 0.85 -21.29 26.70
CA LEU A 415 -0.48 -21.03 27.26
C LEU A 415 -0.45 -19.82 28.22
N GLN A 416 0.17 -18.73 27.77
CA GLN A 416 0.27 -17.46 28.49
C GLN A 416 -0.37 -16.32 27.73
N ARG A 417 -0.98 -15.38 28.45
CA ARG A 417 -1.57 -14.19 27.86
C ARG A 417 -0.46 -13.27 27.37
N THR A 418 -0.34 -13.16 26.05
CA THR A 418 0.61 -12.27 25.40
C THR A 418 0.03 -11.71 24.10
N HIS A 419 0.40 -10.48 23.77
CA HIS A 419 -0.01 -9.77 22.55
C HIS A 419 1.18 -9.07 21.88
N THR A 420 2.40 -9.36 22.34
CA THR A 420 3.62 -8.69 21.88
C THR A 420 4.48 -9.65 21.08
N VAL A 421 4.77 -9.29 19.84
CA VAL A 421 5.68 -10.06 18.98
C VAL A 421 7.08 -10.06 19.59
N PRO A 422 7.74 -11.23 19.73
CA PRO A 422 9.05 -11.34 20.33
C PRO A 422 10.14 -10.63 19.51
N THR A 423 11.23 -10.25 20.16
CA THR A 423 12.43 -9.70 19.50
C THR A 423 13.54 -10.73 19.35
N ASP A 424 13.49 -11.78 20.17
CA ASP A 424 14.46 -12.87 20.12
C ASP A 424 14.40 -13.60 18.78
N PRO A 425 15.52 -13.81 18.07
CA PRO A 425 15.56 -14.45 16.76
C PRO A 425 15.00 -15.88 16.75
N VAL A 426 15.20 -16.65 17.83
CA VAL A 426 14.71 -18.03 17.95
C VAL A 426 13.19 -18.05 18.07
N ALA A 427 12.65 -17.22 18.95
CA ALA A 427 11.22 -17.07 19.15
C ALA A 427 10.51 -16.49 17.90
N LEU A 428 11.16 -15.57 17.18
CA LEU A 428 10.63 -15.06 15.89
C LEU A 428 10.58 -16.15 14.81
N ARG A 429 11.61 -16.95 14.68
CA ARG A 429 11.64 -18.07 13.74
C ARG A 429 10.55 -19.09 14.05
N TRP A 430 10.43 -19.46 15.34
CA TRP A 430 9.34 -20.32 15.79
C TRP A 430 7.96 -19.74 15.40
N LEU A 431 7.72 -18.44 15.65
CA LEU A 431 6.46 -17.79 15.32
C LEU A 431 6.20 -17.82 13.80
N ALA A 432 7.21 -17.49 13.00
CA ALA A 432 7.11 -17.52 11.54
C ALA A 432 6.74 -18.94 11.05
N HIS A 433 7.40 -19.98 11.58
CA HIS A 433 7.10 -21.36 11.24
C HIS A 433 5.71 -21.80 11.72
N ALA A 434 5.29 -21.37 12.92
CA ALA A 434 3.95 -21.65 13.45
C ALA A 434 2.82 -21.00 12.63
N LEU A 435 3.15 -19.92 11.92
CA LEU A 435 2.26 -19.24 10.97
C LEU A 435 2.32 -19.83 9.53
N GLY A 436 3.17 -20.82 9.31
CA GLY A 436 3.31 -21.48 8.01
C GLY A 436 4.38 -20.89 7.08
N TYR A 437 5.08 -19.81 7.47
CA TYR A 437 6.17 -19.27 6.69
C TYR A 437 7.37 -20.21 6.68
N ARG A 438 8.01 -20.37 5.55
CA ARG A 438 9.23 -21.19 5.39
C ARG A 438 10.24 -20.38 4.57
N THR A 439 11.51 -20.58 4.90
CA THR A 439 12.62 -20.00 4.15
C THR A 439 12.63 -20.55 2.72
N ASP A 440 12.67 -19.67 1.74
CA ASP A 440 12.78 -19.97 0.32
C ASP A 440 14.00 -19.27 -0.30
N PRO A 441 14.33 -19.49 -1.59
CA PRO A 441 15.49 -18.87 -2.24
C PRO A 441 15.47 -17.33 -2.29
N HIS A 442 14.32 -16.70 -2.05
CA HIS A 442 14.12 -15.26 -2.19
C HIS A 442 14.07 -14.53 -0.85
N ALA A 443 13.57 -15.18 0.21
CA ALA A 443 13.41 -14.57 1.52
C ALA A 443 13.47 -15.58 2.68
N ASP A 444 14.02 -15.14 3.82
CA ASP A 444 13.94 -15.89 5.07
C ASP A 444 12.49 -15.86 5.65
N ALA A 445 12.09 -16.93 6.34
CA ALA A 445 10.76 -17.08 6.94
C ALA A 445 10.39 -15.91 7.87
N VAL A 446 11.36 -15.41 8.65
CA VAL A 446 11.17 -14.26 9.55
C VAL A 446 10.94 -12.96 8.77
N GLU A 447 11.63 -12.77 7.65
CA GLU A 447 11.47 -11.60 6.79
C GLU A 447 10.10 -11.61 6.10
N GLN A 448 9.67 -12.77 5.60
CA GLN A 448 8.33 -12.95 5.03
C GLN A 448 7.23 -12.60 6.06
N PHE A 449 7.34 -13.12 7.28
CA PHE A 449 6.40 -12.79 8.36
C PHE A 449 6.41 -11.30 8.71
N ARG A 450 7.58 -10.68 8.86
CA ARG A 450 7.69 -9.25 9.18
C ARG A 450 7.06 -8.39 8.09
N THR A 451 7.31 -8.70 6.84
CA THR A 451 6.71 -7.99 5.70
C THR A 451 5.20 -8.09 5.71
N ALA A 452 4.64 -9.29 5.89
CA ALA A 452 3.20 -9.51 6.00
C ALA A 452 2.60 -8.74 7.18
N TRP A 453 3.23 -8.80 8.35
CA TRP A 453 2.76 -8.10 9.53
C TRP A 453 2.73 -6.58 9.37
N VAL A 454 3.84 -5.99 8.90
CA VAL A 454 3.92 -4.55 8.65
C VAL A 454 2.85 -4.12 7.63
N THR A 455 2.66 -4.88 6.56
CA THR A 455 1.66 -4.60 5.53
C THR A 455 0.25 -4.59 6.12
N HIS A 456 -0.14 -5.63 6.87
CA HIS A 456 -1.46 -5.70 7.50
C HIS A 456 -1.67 -4.60 8.55
N ALA A 457 -0.66 -4.33 9.39
CA ALA A 457 -0.77 -3.29 10.42
C ALA A 457 -0.92 -1.88 9.81
N GLN A 458 -0.17 -1.57 8.76
CA GLN A 458 -0.31 -0.28 8.04
C GLN A 458 -1.68 -0.14 7.39
N GLU A 459 -2.16 -1.19 6.74
CA GLU A 459 -3.47 -1.17 6.08
C GLU A 459 -4.62 -1.05 7.09
N VAL A 460 -4.57 -1.80 8.19
CA VAL A 460 -5.56 -1.68 9.28
C VAL A 460 -5.56 -0.27 9.87
N ARG A 461 -4.38 0.33 10.12
CA ARG A 461 -4.26 1.69 10.63
C ARG A 461 -4.89 2.71 9.67
N ARG A 462 -4.60 2.59 8.38
CA ARG A 462 -5.17 3.43 7.32
C ARG A 462 -6.70 3.34 7.30
N LEU A 463 -7.22 2.10 7.28
CA LEU A 463 -8.66 1.84 7.21
C LEU A 463 -9.39 2.24 8.48
N HIS A 464 -8.82 2.00 9.66
CA HIS A 464 -9.36 2.51 10.92
C HIS A 464 -9.54 4.03 10.88
N SER A 465 -8.49 4.76 10.45
CA SER A 465 -8.56 6.22 10.30
C SER A 465 -9.69 6.62 9.36
N LYS A 466 -9.79 5.98 8.20
CA LYS A 466 -10.84 6.24 7.21
C LYS A 466 -12.26 5.98 7.76
N LEU A 467 -12.48 4.85 8.41
CA LEU A 467 -13.81 4.41 8.84
C LEU A 467 -14.31 5.10 10.12
N VAL A 468 -13.43 5.39 11.06
CA VAL A 468 -13.79 6.13 12.28
C VAL A 468 -14.08 7.59 11.96
N TYR A 469 -13.52 8.14 10.87
CA TYR A 469 -13.72 9.53 10.46
C TYR A 469 -14.83 9.73 9.41
N ARG A 470 -15.25 8.69 8.68
CA ARG A 470 -16.31 8.78 7.66
C ARG A 470 -17.65 9.31 8.20
N PRO A 471 -18.18 8.83 9.32
CA PRO A 471 -19.39 9.42 9.94
C PRO A 471 -19.22 10.89 10.31
N LEU A 472 -17.99 11.31 10.65
CA LEU A 472 -17.65 12.71 10.94
C LEU A 472 -17.66 13.57 9.67
N LEU A 473 -17.16 13.04 8.54
CA LEU A 473 -17.19 13.73 7.26
C LEU A 473 -18.62 13.98 6.78
N GLU A 474 -19.51 13.02 6.95
CA GLU A 474 -20.93 13.18 6.64
C GLU A 474 -21.60 14.25 7.52
N ALA A 475 -21.22 14.32 8.80
CA ALA A 475 -21.71 15.35 9.70
C ALA A 475 -21.14 16.75 9.35
N VAL A 476 -19.88 16.86 8.92
CA VAL A 476 -19.26 18.13 8.48
C VAL A 476 -19.82 18.58 7.12
N ALA A 477 -20.05 17.67 6.19
CA ALA A 477 -20.58 18.01 4.86
C ALA A 477 -22.08 18.34 4.86
N ARG A 478 -22.83 17.93 5.86
CA ARG A 478 -24.26 18.28 6.08
C ARG A 478 -24.43 19.62 6.79
N VAL A 479 -23.53 20.60 6.59
CA VAL A 479 -23.73 21.97 7.10
C VAL A 479 -24.79 22.70 6.26
N PRO A 480 -25.79 23.40 6.78
CA PRO A 480 -26.60 23.18 7.97
C PRO A 480 -28.07 22.89 7.63
N SER A 481 -28.70 21.98 8.27
CA SER A 481 -30.11 22.14 8.66
C SER A 481 -30.11 22.69 10.11
N GLU A 482 -31.04 23.49 10.46
CA GLU A 482 -31.03 24.37 11.65
C GLU A 482 -30.91 23.67 13.01
N ASP A 483 -30.93 22.34 13.08
CA ASP A 483 -31.00 21.55 14.31
C ASP A 483 -29.72 20.78 14.73
N LEU A 484 -28.64 20.86 13.96
CA LEU A 484 -27.35 20.17 14.27
C LEU A 484 -26.15 21.08 13.97
N ARG A 485 -26.02 22.19 14.68
CA ARG A 485 -24.88 23.10 14.57
C ARG A 485 -23.71 22.56 15.38
N LEU A 486 -22.74 21.91 14.68
CA LEU A 486 -21.39 21.82 15.22
C LEU A 486 -20.82 23.22 15.39
N THR A 487 -20.23 23.50 16.54
CA THR A 487 -19.52 24.77 16.72
C THR A 487 -18.33 24.81 15.75
N PRO A 488 -17.91 25.97 15.25
CA PRO A 488 -16.70 26.10 14.40
C PRO A 488 -15.45 25.44 15.01
N LYS A 489 -15.38 25.37 16.34
CA LYS A 489 -14.30 24.73 17.09
C LYS A 489 -14.31 23.20 16.94
N GLU A 490 -15.48 22.57 17.02
CA GLU A 490 -15.64 21.11 16.85
C GLU A 490 -15.39 20.68 15.40
N ALA A 491 -15.89 21.45 14.45
CA ALA A 491 -15.65 21.21 13.04
C ALA A 491 -14.16 21.39 12.69
N GLY A 492 -13.49 22.38 13.28
CA GLY A 492 -12.04 22.59 13.14
C GLY A 492 -11.22 21.43 13.69
N ALA A 493 -11.52 20.98 14.91
CA ALA A 493 -10.83 19.82 15.51
C ALA A 493 -11.00 18.54 14.68
N ARG A 494 -12.11 18.39 13.97
CA ARG A 494 -12.35 17.27 13.05
C ARG A 494 -11.50 17.31 11.80
N LEU A 495 -11.34 18.49 11.21
CA LEU A 495 -10.46 18.69 10.04
C LEU A 495 -8.98 18.47 10.39
N GLU A 496 -8.55 18.92 11.58
CA GLU A 496 -7.18 18.67 12.07
C GLU A 496 -6.87 17.18 12.13
N VAL A 497 -7.82 16.36 12.57
CA VAL A 497 -7.67 14.90 12.60
C VAL A 497 -7.59 14.28 11.22
N LEU A 498 -8.24 14.89 10.23
CA LEU A 498 -8.15 14.47 8.82
C LEU A 498 -6.83 14.90 8.16
N GLY A 499 -5.93 15.50 8.93
CA GLY A 499 -4.62 15.93 8.44
C GLY A 499 -4.61 17.33 7.81
N PHE A 500 -5.72 18.10 7.93
CA PHE A 500 -5.73 19.51 7.50
C PHE A 500 -4.85 20.35 8.43
N ALA A 501 -3.91 21.08 7.86
CA ALA A 501 -2.99 21.93 8.60
C ALA A 501 -3.61 23.31 8.93
N ASP A 502 -4.59 23.78 8.14
CA ASP A 502 -5.38 25.00 8.37
C ASP A 502 -6.89 24.68 8.45
N PRO A 503 -7.37 24.09 9.56
CA PRO A 503 -8.78 23.77 9.71
C PRO A 503 -9.74 24.96 9.54
N PRO A 504 -9.43 26.19 10.03
CA PRO A 504 -10.26 27.35 9.75
C PRO A 504 -10.34 27.71 8.27
N GLY A 505 -9.24 27.58 7.52
CA GLY A 505 -9.20 27.77 6.07
C GLY A 505 -10.04 26.73 5.35
N ALA A 506 -9.89 25.46 5.73
CA ALA A 506 -10.66 24.36 5.17
C ALA A 506 -12.18 24.56 5.40
N LEU A 507 -12.60 24.99 6.60
CA LEU A 507 -14.00 25.32 6.89
C LEU A 507 -14.53 26.41 5.96
N ARG A 508 -13.80 27.52 5.77
CA ARG A 508 -14.19 28.59 4.83
C ARG A 508 -14.37 28.07 3.40
N HIS A 509 -13.53 27.11 2.98
CA HIS A 509 -13.65 26.50 1.66
C HIS A 509 -14.89 25.61 1.55
N LEU A 510 -15.19 24.82 2.58
CA LEU A 510 -16.39 23.98 2.64
C LEU A 510 -17.68 24.82 2.65
N GLU A 511 -17.73 25.87 3.46
CA GLU A 511 -18.86 26.80 3.50
C GLU A 511 -19.09 27.49 2.15
N ALA A 512 -18.01 27.91 1.46
CA ALA A 512 -18.12 28.51 0.14
C ALA A 512 -18.68 27.54 -0.92
N LEU A 513 -18.35 26.24 -0.84
CA LEU A 513 -18.84 25.21 -1.74
C LEU A 513 -20.30 24.81 -1.44
N THR A 514 -20.69 24.77 -0.15
CA THR A 514 -21.99 24.22 0.30
C THR A 514 -23.03 25.27 0.64
N GLY A 515 -22.65 26.55 0.73
CA GLY A 515 -23.52 27.63 1.16
C GLY A 515 -24.68 27.91 0.21
N GLY A 516 -25.84 28.25 0.80
CA GLY A 516 -27.06 28.59 0.08
C GLY A 516 -27.91 27.40 -0.37
N VAL A 517 -29.02 27.72 -1.10
CA VAL A 517 -30.04 26.76 -1.54
C VAL A 517 -29.92 26.38 -3.02
N SER A 518 -28.82 26.72 -3.66
CA SER A 518 -28.63 26.47 -5.09
C SER A 518 -28.45 24.96 -5.40
N ARG A 519 -28.78 24.56 -6.65
CA ARG A 519 -28.51 23.20 -7.14
C ARG A 519 -27.03 22.84 -7.06
N TYR A 520 -26.16 23.81 -7.26
CA TYR A 520 -24.70 23.63 -7.07
C TYR A 520 -24.38 23.22 -5.64
N ALA A 521 -24.85 23.99 -4.65
CA ALA A 521 -24.61 23.68 -3.24
C ALA A 521 -25.17 22.32 -2.82
N ALA A 522 -26.34 21.92 -3.35
CA ALA A 522 -26.90 20.60 -3.08
C ALA A 522 -26.02 19.46 -3.62
N ILE A 523 -25.50 19.59 -4.83
CA ILE A 523 -24.57 18.60 -5.44
C ILE A 523 -23.27 18.56 -4.65
N GLN A 524 -22.71 19.71 -4.28
CA GLN A 524 -21.47 19.77 -3.46
C GLN A 524 -21.66 19.08 -2.10
N ARG A 525 -22.79 19.28 -1.42
CA ARG A 525 -23.07 18.57 -0.16
C ARG A 525 -23.07 17.05 -0.30
N THR A 526 -23.52 16.54 -1.45
CA THR A 526 -23.53 15.10 -1.72
C THR A 526 -22.13 14.56 -2.06
N LEU A 527 -21.30 15.34 -2.75
CA LEU A 527 -19.97 14.92 -3.20
C LEU A 527 -18.88 15.09 -2.16
N LEU A 528 -18.97 16.14 -1.35
CA LEU A 528 -17.90 16.50 -0.42
C LEU A 528 -17.49 15.40 0.58
N PRO A 529 -18.40 14.57 1.14
CA PRO A 529 -17.98 13.47 2.01
C PRO A 529 -16.97 12.51 1.34
N VAL A 530 -17.23 12.17 0.08
CA VAL A 530 -16.34 11.30 -0.71
C VAL A 530 -15.03 12.03 -1.04
N LEU A 531 -15.11 13.28 -1.48
CA LEU A 531 -13.94 14.08 -1.85
C LEU A 531 -13.03 14.37 -0.65
N LEU A 532 -13.59 14.67 0.52
CA LEU A 532 -12.83 14.92 1.74
C LEU A 532 -12.07 13.67 2.19
N SER A 533 -12.64 12.48 2.01
CA SER A 533 -11.93 11.22 2.26
C SER A 533 -10.69 11.09 1.36
N GLU A 534 -10.83 11.44 0.08
CA GLU A 534 -9.72 11.40 -0.88
C GLU A 534 -8.64 12.46 -0.57
N PHE A 535 -9.05 13.65 -0.13
CA PHE A 535 -8.10 14.69 0.29
C PHE A 535 -7.36 14.31 1.58
N ALA A 536 -8.05 13.70 2.55
CA ALA A 536 -7.43 13.24 3.80
C ALA A 536 -6.35 12.15 3.57
N ASP A 537 -6.50 11.35 2.52
CA ASP A 537 -5.49 10.35 2.10
C ASP A 537 -4.29 10.98 1.38
N ALA A 538 -4.33 12.28 1.08
CA ALA A 538 -3.25 12.97 0.39
C ALA A 538 -2.21 13.54 1.37
N PRO A 539 -0.96 13.75 0.93
CA PRO A 539 0.08 14.36 1.76
C PRO A 539 -0.21 15.81 2.18
N GLU A 540 -1.02 16.55 1.43
CA GLU A 540 -1.42 17.94 1.70
C GLU A 540 -2.94 18.13 1.46
N PRO A 541 -3.81 17.74 2.42
CA PRO A 541 -5.27 17.82 2.27
C PRO A 541 -5.81 19.22 1.94
N ASP A 542 -5.29 20.25 2.63
CA ASP A 542 -5.69 21.67 2.44
C ASP A 542 -5.53 22.11 0.99
N ARG A 543 -4.44 21.70 0.34
CA ARG A 543 -4.17 22.04 -1.05
C ARG A 543 -5.18 21.38 -1.99
N GLY A 544 -5.50 20.12 -1.76
CA GLY A 544 -6.51 19.39 -2.54
C GLY A 544 -7.87 20.07 -2.50
N LEU A 545 -8.32 20.44 -1.31
CA LEU A 545 -9.59 21.14 -1.09
C LEU A 545 -9.61 22.54 -1.72
N LEU A 546 -8.52 23.31 -1.56
CA LEU A 546 -8.39 24.64 -2.18
C LEU A 546 -8.43 24.54 -3.71
N ALA A 547 -7.66 23.63 -4.30
CA ALA A 547 -7.64 23.40 -5.75
C ALA A 547 -9.02 22.98 -6.28
N TYR A 548 -9.70 22.09 -5.57
CA TYR A 548 -11.07 21.67 -5.91
C TYR A 548 -12.03 22.85 -5.88
N ARG A 549 -11.95 23.70 -4.86
CA ARG A 549 -12.76 24.92 -4.80
C ARG A 549 -12.50 25.85 -5.98
N GLN A 550 -11.24 26.12 -6.33
CA GLN A 550 -10.87 26.99 -7.44
C GLN A 550 -11.47 26.51 -8.77
N VAL A 551 -11.35 25.21 -9.07
CA VAL A 551 -11.95 24.61 -10.27
C VAL A 551 -13.48 24.67 -10.23
N SER A 552 -14.08 24.32 -9.09
CA SER A 552 -15.53 24.31 -8.91
C SER A 552 -16.16 25.72 -9.02
N ASP A 553 -15.50 26.75 -8.47
CA ASP A 553 -15.97 28.13 -8.55
C ASP A 553 -15.97 28.64 -10.02
N THR A 554 -14.94 28.27 -10.81
CA THR A 554 -14.87 28.63 -12.24
C THR A 554 -15.99 27.99 -13.06
N LEU A 555 -16.41 26.77 -12.71
CA LEU A 555 -17.44 26.00 -13.41
C LEU A 555 -18.84 26.09 -12.79
N ARG A 556 -19.02 26.88 -11.72
CA ARG A 556 -20.22 26.93 -10.90
C ARG A 556 -21.51 27.12 -11.69
N ALA A 557 -21.50 27.97 -12.73
CA ALA A 557 -22.66 28.26 -13.56
C ALA A 557 -22.81 27.30 -14.76
N THR A 558 -21.98 26.29 -14.88
CA THR A 558 -21.89 25.45 -16.08
C THR A 558 -22.74 24.18 -15.93
N PRO A 559 -23.87 24.02 -16.67
CA PRO A 559 -24.81 22.89 -16.49
C PRO A 559 -24.19 21.51 -16.73
N TRP A 560 -23.24 21.40 -17.67
CA TRP A 560 -22.57 20.11 -17.95
C TRP A 560 -21.67 19.68 -16.82
N TYR A 561 -20.98 20.58 -16.14
CA TYR A 561 -20.13 20.28 -15.00
C TYR A 561 -20.91 19.63 -13.86
N LEU A 562 -22.05 20.23 -13.50
CA LEU A 562 -22.89 19.71 -12.42
C LEU A 562 -23.46 18.32 -12.75
N ARG A 563 -23.79 18.07 -14.03
CA ARG A 563 -24.20 16.73 -14.49
C ARG A 563 -23.05 15.74 -14.42
N LEU A 564 -21.88 16.12 -14.94
CA LEU A 564 -20.68 15.28 -14.96
C LEU A 564 -20.26 14.85 -13.54
N MET A 565 -20.27 15.78 -12.60
CA MET A 565 -19.92 15.51 -11.21
C MET A 565 -20.94 14.66 -10.46
N ARG A 566 -22.23 14.80 -10.81
CA ARG A 566 -23.30 14.01 -10.20
C ARG A 566 -23.34 12.59 -10.75
N ASP A 567 -23.26 12.44 -12.08
CA ASP A 567 -23.57 11.21 -12.80
C ASP A 567 -22.30 10.39 -13.13
N GLY A 568 -21.15 11.05 -13.19
CA GLY A 568 -19.85 10.46 -13.50
C GLY A 568 -19.04 10.09 -12.26
N GLY A 569 -19.48 9.09 -11.46
CA GLY A 569 -18.82 8.68 -10.20
C GLY A 569 -17.28 8.59 -10.23
N PRO A 570 -16.65 7.99 -11.27
CA PRO A 570 -15.19 7.97 -11.40
C PRO A 570 -14.55 9.35 -11.57
N VAL A 571 -15.26 10.31 -12.21
CA VAL A 571 -14.70 11.64 -12.49
C VAL A 571 -14.39 12.41 -11.21
N ALA A 572 -15.29 12.40 -10.23
CA ALA A 572 -15.10 13.09 -8.97
C ALA A 572 -13.86 12.55 -8.21
N LEU A 573 -13.70 11.22 -8.20
CA LEU A 573 -12.55 10.56 -7.57
C LEU A 573 -11.25 10.86 -8.32
N ARG A 574 -11.25 10.76 -9.65
CA ARG A 574 -10.10 11.12 -10.50
C ARG A 574 -9.67 12.57 -10.27
N LEU A 575 -10.65 13.49 -10.27
CA LEU A 575 -10.40 14.90 -10.01
C LEU A 575 -9.80 15.13 -8.63
N ALA A 576 -10.38 14.57 -7.57
CA ALA A 576 -9.87 14.71 -6.21
C ALA A 576 -8.41 14.22 -6.08
N ARG A 577 -8.10 13.07 -6.65
CA ARG A 577 -6.74 12.51 -6.68
C ARG A 577 -5.76 13.42 -7.41
N LEU A 578 -6.11 13.87 -8.59
CA LEU A 578 -5.25 14.74 -9.40
C LEU A 578 -4.97 16.07 -8.70
N LEU A 579 -6.00 16.72 -8.16
CA LEU A 579 -5.86 18.01 -7.48
C LEU A 579 -5.10 17.92 -6.15
N SER A 580 -5.23 16.79 -5.44
CA SER A 580 -4.49 16.58 -4.18
C SER A 580 -3.01 16.27 -4.38
N LEU A 581 -2.62 15.75 -5.55
CA LEU A 581 -1.24 15.33 -5.82
C LEU A 581 -0.47 16.29 -6.73
N SER A 582 -1.16 17.08 -7.60
CA SER A 582 -0.50 17.81 -8.67
C SER A 582 -0.90 19.29 -8.74
N ARG A 583 0.08 20.18 -8.46
CA ARG A 583 -0.07 21.62 -8.73
C ARG A 583 -0.07 21.90 -10.24
N TYR A 584 0.71 21.15 -11.00
CA TYR A 584 0.78 21.29 -12.44
C TYR A 584 -0.58 21.08 -13.10
N ILE A 585 -1.27 19.99 -12.76
CA ILE A 585 -2.63 19.71 -13.26
C ILE A 585 -3.61 20.79 -12.80
N THR A 586 -3.54 21.24 -11.54
CA THR A 586 -4.39 22.31 -11.03
C THR A 586 -4.23 23.58 -11.87
N GLU A 587 -3.01 24.00 -12.18
CA GLU A 587 -2.73 25.18 -13.00
C GLU A 587 -3.25 25.05 -14.43
N LEU A 588 -3.09 23.89 -15.05
CA LEU A 588 -3.60 23.62 -16.39
C LEU A 588 -5.14 23.67 -16.41
N LEU A 589 -5.78 23.03 -15.41
CA LEU A 589 -7.24 22.90 -15.34
C LEU A 589 -7.93 24.22 -14.99
N VAL A 590 -7.38 25.03 -14.10
CA VAL A 590 -7.92 26.37 -13.78
C VAL A 590 -7.93 27.29 -15.02
N ARG A 591 -6.97 27.13 -15.92
CA ARG A 591 -6.89 27.89 -17.17
C ARG A 591 -7.69 27.31 -18.33
N ASP A 592 -8.02 26.00 -18.28
CA ASP A 592 -8.90 25.31 -19.24
C ASP A 592 -9.85 24.34 -18.50
N PRO A 593 -10.86 24.87 -17.78
CA PRO A 593 -11.76 24.04 -17.00
C PRO A 593 -12.53 23.00 -17.83
N GLU A 594 -12.72 23.24 -19.13
CA GLU A 594 -13.38 22.28 -20.02
C GLU A 594 -12.58 20.99 -20.24
N ALA A 595 -11.27 21.01 -20.03
CA ALA A 595 -10.43 19.81 -20.05
C ALA A 595 -10.86 18.75 -19.03
N LEU A 596 -11.63 19.14 -17.98
CA LEU A 596 -12.25 18.19 -17.05
C LEU A 596 -13.05 17.07 -17.72
N ARG A 597 -13.63 17.32 -18.89
CA ARG A 597 -14.36 16.32 -19.67
C ARG A 597 -13.51 15.11 -20.05
N LEU A 598 -12.19 15.29 -20.19
CA LEU A 598 -11.25 14.19 -20.48
C LEU A 598 -11.19 13.13 -19.37
N LEU A 599 -11.64 13.46 -18.15
CA LEU A 599 -11.69 12.51 -17.04
C LEU A 599 -12.91 11.57 -17.09
N ALA A 600 -13.86 11.80 -18.00
CA ALA A 600 -15.08 11.01 -18.11
C ALA A 600 -14.84 9.62 -18.71
N ASP A 601 -13.91 9.51 -19.65
CA ASP A 601 -13.61 8.28 -20.38
C ASP A 601 -12.11 8.02 -20.42
N ASP A 602 -11.70 6.77 -20.21
CA ASP A 602 -10.32 6.34 -20.31
C ASP A 602 -9.77 6.52 -21.73
N ALA A 603 -10.59 6.33 -22.76
CA ALA A 603 -10.20 6.54 -24.15
C ALA A 603 -9.76 7.99 -24.43
N GLU A 604 -10.36 8.96 -23.74
CA GLU A 604 -10.00 10.37 -23.84
C GLU A 604 -8.69 10.71 -23.11
N GLN A 605 -8.18 9.82 -22.25
CA GLN A 605 -6.91 9.98 -21.54
C GLN A 605 -5.73 9.42 -22.33
N VAL A 606 -5.96 8.60 -23.36
CA VAL A 606 -4.90 8.07 -24.22
C VAL A 606 -4.24 9.21 -24.98
N PRO A 607 -2.89 9.37 -24.93
CA PRO A 607 -2.17 10.34 -25.75
C PRO A 607 -2.50 10.17 -27.23
N ARG A 608 -2.66 11.26 -27.95
CA ARG A 608 -2.97 11.24 -29.38
C ARG A 608 -1.72 10.91 -30.19
N THR A 609 -1.91 10.26 -31.33
CA THR A 609 -0.81 10.00 -32.28
C THR A 609 -0.27 11.30 -32.86
N ARG A 610 1.00 11.28 -33.30
CA ARG A 610 1.68 12.43 -33.90
C ARG A 610 0.89 13.00 -35.09
N GLU A 611 0.33 12.14 -35.96
CA GLU A 611 -0.47 12.54 -37.10
C GLU A 611 -1.73 13.31 -36.66
N SER A 612 -2.50 12.75 -35.74
CA SER A 612 -3.69 13.38 -35.18
C SER A 612 -3.41 14.73 -34.51
N LEU A 613 -2.24 14.84 -33.83
CA LEU A 613 -1.78 16.09 -33.25
C LEU A 613 -1.45 17.12 -34.33
N MET A 614 -0.70 16.73 -35.37
CA MET A 614 -0.35 17.63 -36.47
C MET A 614 -1.60 18.21 -37.15
N ASP A 615 -2.58 17.36 -37.48
CA ASP A 615 -3.85 17.81 -38.11
C ASP A 615 -4.61 18.76 -37.19
N GLY A 616 -4.77 18.42 -35.93
CA GLY A 616 -5.46 19.25 -34.95
C GLY A 616 -4.79 20.61 -34.71
N PHE A 617 -3.46 20.64 -34.64
CA PHE A 617 -2.69 21.86 -34.40
C PHE A 617 -2.67 22.77 -35.62
N PHE A 618 -2.54 22.21 -36.83
CA PHE A 618 -2.68 22.98 -38.07
C PHE A 618 -4.09 23.57 -38.19
N ALA A 619 -5.13 22.77 -37.99
CA ALA A 619 -6.50 23.26 -38.02
C ALA A 619 -6.76 24.36 -36.95
N ALA A 620 -6.12 24.27 -35.77
CA ALA A 620 -6.22 25.33 -34.76
C ALA A 620 -5.54 26.63 -35.22
N ALA A 621 -4.34 26.54 -35.81
CA ALA A 621 -3.63 27.69 -36.33
C ALA A 621 -4.36 28.39 -37.49
N ASP A 622 -4.90 27.61 -38.43
CA ASP A 622 -5.55 28.11 -39.65
C ASP A 622 -6.89 28.83 -39.40
N ARG A 623 -7.54 28.61 -38.27
CA ARG A 623 -8.78 29.32 -37.89
C ARG A 623 -8.55 30.75 -37.44
N HIS A 624 -7.31 31.21 -37.28
CA HIS A 624 -6.99 32.53 -36.77
C HIS A 624 -6.18 33.35 -37.78
N PHE A 625 -6.44 34.63 -37.83
CA PHE A 625 -5.68 35.56 -38.65
C PHE A 625 -4.50 36.16 -37.87
N GLY A 626 -3.30 35.99 -38.41
CA GLY A 626 -2.05 36.54 -37.88
C GLY A 626 -1.34 35.58 -36.91
N ALA A 627 -0.02 35.52 -37.02
CA ALA A 627 0.82 34.55 -36.34
C ALA A 627 0.67 34.53 -34.79
N GLY A 628 0.45 35.71 -34.19
CA GLY A 628 0.25 35.78 -32.71
C GLY A 628 -1.02 35.07 -32.25
N ALA A 629 -2.16 35.28 -32.93
CA ALA A 629 -3.43 34.62 -32.61
C ALA A 629 -3.36 33.10 -32.90
N SER A 630 -2.78 32.74 -34.05
CA SER A 630 -2.58 31.35 -34.44
C SER A 630 -1.73 30.60 -33.42
N VAL A 631 -0.57 31.16 -32.98
CA VAL A 631 0.30 30.54 -31.99
C VAL A 631 -0.35 30.49 -30.60
N SER A 632 -1.17 31.47 -30.22
CA SER A 632 -1.95 31.42 -28.98
C SER A 632 -2.93 30.24 -28.99
N ALA A 633 -3.65 30.02 -30.10
CA ALA A 633 -4.54 28.86 -30.24
C ALA A 633 -3.80 27.51 -30.20
N VAL A 634 -2.63 27.44 -30.84
CA VAL A 634 -1.73 26.28 -30.78
C VAL A 634 -1.28 26.00 -29.33
N ARG A 635 -0.88 27.04 -28.58
CA ARG A 635 -0.48 26.90 -27.18
C ARG A 635 -1.64 26.46 -26.27
N ALA A 636 -2.87 26.92 -26.55
CA ALA A 636 -4.05 26.49 -25.82
C ALA A 636 -4.34 24.98 -26.04
N LEU A 637 -4.19 24.50 -27.29
CA LEU A 637 -4.31 23.08 -27.59
C LEU A 637 -3.18 22.27 -26.93
N ARG A 638 -1.94 22.75 -26.99
CA ARG A 638 -0.81 22.15 -26.28
C ARG A 638 -1.10 22.00 -24.77
N ARG A 639 -1.66 23.01 -24.10
CA ARG A 639 -2.05 22.95 -22.69
C ARG A 639 -3.00 21.77 -22.43
N ARG A 640 -3.98 21.55 -23.30
CA ARG A 640 -4.95 20.45 -23.18
C ARG A 640 -4.31 19.08 -23.36
N GLU A 641 -3.37 18.94 -24.31
CA GLU A 641 -2.66 17.67 -24.50
C GLU A 641 -1.64 17.38 -23.39
N LEU A 642 -1.01 18.42 -22.82
CA LEU A 642 -0.20 18.27 -21.60
C LEU A 642 -1.05 17.82 -20.40
N PHE A 643 -2.27 18.35 -20.25
CA PHE A 643 -3.20 17.90 -19.22
C PHE A 643 -3.61 16.44 -19.43
N ARG A 644 -3.94 16.02 -20.67
CA ARG A 644 -4.24 14.63 -21.04
C ARG A 644 -3.13 13.68 -20.61
N THR A 645 -1.90 13.95 -21.04
CA THR A 645 -0.73 13.13 -20.75
C THR A 645 -0.46 13.06 -19.24
N ALA A 646 -0.56 14.19 -18.53
CA ALA A 646 -0.33 14.23 -17.08
C ALA A 646 -1.41 13.46 -16.28
N CYS A 647 -2.68 13.48 -16.75
CA CYS A 647 -3.74 12.67 -16.15
C CYS A 647 -3.47 11.17 -16.31
N ALA A 648 -3.10 10.72 -17.51
CA ALA A 648 -2.75 9.33 -17.76
C ALA A 648 -1.54 8.86 -16.95
N ASP A 649 -0.47 9.67 -16.90
CA ASP A 649 0.76 9.40 -16.16
C ASP A 649 0.48 9.22 -14.64
N ILE A 650 -0.31 10.12 -14.03
CA ILE A 650 -0.65 10.04 -12.61
C ILE A 650 -1.64 8.92 -12.32
N LEU A 651 -2.79 8.89 -13.00
CA LEU A 651 -3.89 7.97 -12.69
C LEU A 651 -3.52 6.52 -12.99
N GLY A 652 -2.78 6.27 -14.08
CA GLY A 652 -2.30 4.94 -14.45
C GLY A 652 -1.21 4.40 -13.52
N GLY A 653 -0.44 5.29 -12.87
CA GLY A 653 0.58 4.94 -11.89
C GLY A 653 0.05 4.67 -10.49
N LEU A 654 -1.14 5.18 -10.13
CA LEU A 654 -1.72 5.03 -8.80
C LEU A 654 -2.17 3.59 -8.53
N ALA A 655 -1.75 3.05 -7.39
CA ALA A 655 -2.30 1.79 -6.89
C ALA A 655 -3.80 1.96 -6.61
N PRO A 656 -4.66 1.05 -7.09
CA PRO A 656 -6.09 1.16 -6.89
C PRO A 656 -6.44 1.05 -5.40
N PRO A 657 -7.21 1.97 -4.82
CA PRO A 657 -7.59 1.91 -3.42
C PRO A 657 -8.57 0.77 -3.13
N ASN A 658 -9.29 0.26 -4.13
CA ASN A 658 -10.39 -0.70 -3.98
C ASN A 658 -10.36 -1.81 -5.04
N GLY A 659 -9.17 -2.20 -5.52
CA GLY A 659 -9.02 -3.26 -6.52
C GLY A 659 -9.36 -2.85 -7.97
N ALA A 660 -10.11 -1.78 -8.20
CA ALA A 660 -10.35 -1.24 -9.53
C ALA A 660 -9.43 -0.04 -9.82
N PRO A 661 -8.65 -0.05 -10.91
CA PRO A 661 -7.80 1.07 -11.27
C PRO A 661 -8.64 2.32 -11.56
N LEU A 662 -8.13 3.51 -11.20
CA LEU A 662 -8.78 4.79 -11.51
C LEU A 662 -8.73 5.12 -13.00
N SER A 663 -7.79 4.55 -13.72
CA SER A 663 -7.69 4.58 -15.18
C SER A 663 -7.11 3.26 -15.67
N THR A 664 -7.57 2.78 -16.80
CA THR A 664 -7.00 1.63 -17.52
C THR A 664 -5.79 2.02 -18.35
N VAL A 665 -5.60 3.32 -18.62
CA VAL A 665 -4.45 3.85 -19.35
C VAL A 665 -3.24 3.88 -18.44
N ARG A 666 -2.20 3.15 -18.84
CA ARG A 666 -0.90 3.13 -18.14
C ARG A 666 0.18 3.53 -19.12
N LEU A 667 0.96 4.53 -18.77
CA LEU A 667 2.10 4.98 -19.57
C LEU A 667 3.39 4.64 -18.83
N ASP A 668 4.35 4.09 -19.56
CA ASP A 668 5.71 4.01 -19.06
C ASP A 668 6.49 5.32 -19.30
N ALA A 669 7.73 5.40 -18.82
CA ALA A 669 8.53 6.61 -18.94
C ALA A 669 8.88 6.98 -20.40
N ALA A 670 9.01 6.00 -21.28
CA ALA A 670 9.31 6.19 -22.69
C ALA A 670 8.06 6.68 -23.44
N GLU A 671 6.90 6.11 -23.14
CA GLU A 671 5.60 6.54 -23.71
C GLU A 671 5.24 7.97 -23.31
N VAL A 672 5.45 8.34 -22.04
CA VAL A 672 5.30 9.74 -21.57
C VAL A 672 6.25 10.66 -22.33
N GLY A 673 7.52 10.27 -22.46
CA GLY A 673 8.52 11.05 -23.19
C GLY A 673 8.18 11.23 -24.68
N GLN A 674 7.68 10.19 -25.32
CA GLN A 674 7.21 10.23 -26.72
C GLN A 674 5.99 11.15 -26.85
N ALA A 675 4.97 11.01 -26.01
CA ALA A 675 3.77 11.83 -26.07
C ALA A 675 4.08 13.32 -25.91
N LEU A 676 4.97 13.67 -24.98
CA LEU A 676 5.41 15.06 -24.79
C LEU A 676 6.21 15.59 -25.98
N ALA A 677 7.03 14.74 -26.64
CA ALA A 677 7.79 15.09 -27.83
C ALA A 677 6.85 15.30 -29.04
N ASP A 678 5.82 14.44 -29.22
CA ASP A 678 4.84 14.59 -30.30
C ASP A 678 4.02 15.87 -30.17
N VAL A 679 3.65 16.25 -28.94
CA VAL A 679 2.98 17.53 -28.64
C VAL A 679 3.91 18.71 -28.94
N ALA A 680 5.20 18.61 -28.64
CA ALA A 680 6.20 19.63 -28.96
C ALA A 680 6.42 19.74 -30.48
N ASP A 681 6.55 18.62 -31.19
CA ASP A 681 6.66 18.55 -32.65
C ASP A 681 5.48 19.26 -33.35
N ALA A 682 4.23 18.91 -32.96
CA ALA A 682 3.02 19.53 -33.52
C ALA A 682 2.94 21.04 -33.19
N THR A 683 3.39 21.44 -31.98
CA THR A 683 3.46 22.84 -31.58
C THR A 683 4.45 23.63 -32.47
N LEU A 684 5.64 23.09 -32.67
CA LEU A 684 6.68 23.69 -33.50
C LEU A 684 6.24 23.78 -34.97
N ALA A 685 5.65 22.73 -35.52
CA ALA A 685 5.20 22.67 -36.88
C ALA A 685 4.10 23.72 -37.21
N ALA A 686 3.08 23.79 -36.35
CA ALA A 686 1.99 24.76 -36.53
C ALA A 686 2.46 26.22 -36.32
N ALA A 687 3.34 26.45 -35.33
CA ALA A 687 3.95 27.77 -35.10
C ALA A 687 4.88 28.19 -36.25
N LEU A 688 5.68 27.28 -36.82
CA LEU A 688 6.53 27.54 -38.00
C LEU A 688 5.70 27.96 -39.18
N ARG A 689 4.59 27.26 -39.50
CA ARG A 689 3.66 27.58 -40.59
C ARG A 689 3.06 29.00 -40.43
N ALA A 690 2.60 29.33 -39.21
CA ALA A 690 2.05 30.65 -38.92
C ALA A 690 3.14 31.77 -39.05
N THR A 691 4.33 31.47 -38.64
CA THR A 691 5.47 32.43 -38.69
C THR A 691 5.97 32.65 -40.11
N LYS A 692 6.10 31.59 -40.93
CA LYS A 692 6.50 31.73 -42.35
C LYS A 692 5.49 32.60 -43.15
N SER A 693 4.22 32.46 -42.90
CA SER A 693 3.17 33.30 -43.51
C SER A 693 3.34 34.79 -43.15
N ARG A 694 3.64 35.08 -41.88
CA ARG A 694 3.88 36.47 -41.42
C ARG A 694 5.09 37.12 -42.02
N VAL A 695 6.20 36.39 -42.07
CA VAL A 695 7.48 36.90 -42.61
C VAL A 695 7.47 36.99 -44.15
N ARG A 696 6.42 36.53 -44.79
CA ARG A 696 6.29 36.44 -46.26
C ARG A 696 7.44 35.65 -46.92
N ALA A 697 7.85 34.58 -46.25
CA ALA A 697 8.96 33.70 -46.67
C ALA A 697 8.41 32.28 -46.87
N ALA A 698 7.20 32.11 -47.45
CA ALA A 698 6.55 30.82 -47.65
C ALA A 698 7.46 29.84 -48.43
N ASP A 699 8.13 30.34 -49.45
CA ASP A 699 8.91 29.56 -50.41
C ASP A 699 10.33 29.25 -49.92
N LEU A 700 10.76 29.78 -48.78
CA LEU A 700 12.10 29.49 -48.24
C LEU A 700 12.09 28.03 -47.68
N PRO A 701 12.89 27.11 -48.22
CA PRO A 701 13.12 25.81 -47.61
C PRO A 701 13.75 26.04 -46.20
N PHE A 702 13.05 25.55 -45.19
CA PHE A 702 13.42 25.74 -43.78
C PHE A 702 13.05 24.49 -42.97
N ALA A 703 14.00 23.92 -42.24
CA ALA A 703 13.80 22.72 -41.44
C ALA A 703 14.20 22.97 -39.98
N ILE A 704 13.44 22.39 -39.07
CA ILE A 704 13.75 22.33 -37.65
C ILE A 704 14.20 20.90 -37.29
N ILE A 705 15.39 20.79 -36.77
CA ILE A 705 15.99 19.55 -36.30
C ILE A 705 15.96 19.54 -34.78
N GLY A 706 15.26 18.60 -34.20
CA GLY A 706 15.21 18.37 -32.74
C GLY A 706 16.52 17.77 -32.26
N MET A 707 16.98 18.28 -31.16
CA MET A 707 18.20 17.87 -30.47
C MET A 707 17.87 17.44 -29.03
N GLY A 708 18.84 17.06 -28.26
CA GLY A 708 18.69 16.75 -26.85
C GLY A 708 17.55 15.76 -26.56
N ARG A 709 16.67 16.09 -25.60
CA ARG A 709 15.52 15.24 -25.25
C ARG A 709 14.39 15.27 -26.26
N LEU A 710 14.21 16.40 -26.96
CA LEU A 710 13.25 16.49 -28.07
C LEU A 710 13.66 15.57 -29.21
N GLY A 711 14.93 15.62 -29.61
CA GLY A 711 15.46 14.77 -30.67
C GLY A 711 15.40 13.27 -30.30
N GLY A 712 15.63 12.92 -29.06
CA GLY A 712 15.50 11.56 -28.54
C GLY A 712 14.09 11.03 -28.38
N ALA A 713 13.06 11.91 -28.56
CA ALA A 713 11.69 11.63 -28.18
C ALA A 713 11.55 11.15 -26.71
N GLU A 714 12.36 11.72 -25.83
CA GLU A 714 12.46 11.39 -24.40
C GLU A 714 12.21 12.66 -23.54
N MET A 715 11.25 13.50 -23.95
CA MET A 715 10.94 14.74 -23.24
C MET A 715 10.39 14.48 -21.83
N SER A 716 10.58 15.45 -20.96
CA SER A 716 9.93 15.54 -19.64
C SER A 716 9.09 16.81 -19.61
N TYR A 717 8.12 16.89 -18.68
CA TYR A 717 7.26 18.09 -18.57
C TYR A 717 8.03 19.42 -18.50
N PRO A 718 9.17 19.53 -17.80
CA PRO A 718 9.94 20.79 -17.74
C PRO A 718 10.97 20.94 -18.86
N SER A 719 10.93 20.16 -19.93
CA SER A 719 11.92 20.23 -21.00
C SER A 719 11.65 21.40 -21.94
N ASP A 720 12.69 22.15 -22.28
CA ASP A 720 12.73 23.04 -23.42
C ASP A 720 12.87 22.24 -24.72
N ALA A 721 12.57 22.83 -25.85
CA ALA A 721 12.81 22.27 -27.16
C ALA A 721 14.23 22.63 -27.62
N ASP A 722 15.17 21.69 -27.51
CA ASP A 722 16.52 21.82 -28.08
C ASP A 722 16.42 21.66 -29.60
N VAL A 723 16.83 22.67 -30.40
CA VAL A 723 16.67 22.64 -31.84
C VAL A 723 17.88 23.21 -32.61
N LEU A 724 18.04 22.79 -33.87
CA LEU A 724 18.84 23.47 -34.87
C LEU A 724 17.92 23.95 -36.01
N PHE A 725 18.24 25.13 -36.56
CA PHE A 725 17.56 25.72 -37.70
C PHE A 725 18.42 25.59 -38.94
N VAL A 726 17.86 24.97 -39.98
CA VAL A 726 18.51 24.75 -41.27
C VAL A 726 17.68 25.40 -42.35
N TYR A 727 18.31 26.12 -43.25
CA TYR A 727 17.61 26.68 -44.40
C TYR A 727 18.42 26.48 -45.69
N GLU A 728 17.76 26.64 -46.84
CA GLU A 728 18.43 26.66 -48.13
C GLU A 728 17.92 27.81 -48.98
N PRO A 729 18.79 28.61 -49.56
CA PRO A 729 18.33 29.67 -50.49
C PRO A 729 17.66 29.06 -51.71
N PRO A 730 16.39 29.41 -52.01
CA PRO A 730 15.73 28.94 -53.23
C PRO A 730 16.41 29.55 -54.50
N PRO A 731 16.27 28.91 -55.67
CA PRO A 731 16.86 29.45 -56.90
C PRO A 731 16.45 30.89 -57.17
N GLY A 732 17.44 31.76 -57.40
CA GLY A 732 17.26 33.18 -57.68
C GLY A 732 17.16 34.11 -56.45
N MET A 733 17.22 33.59 -55.20
CA MET A 733 17.31 34.38 -53.99
C MET A 733 18.79 34.55 -53.54
N ALA A 734 19.20 35.77 -53.24
CA ALA A 734 20.51 36.05 -52.69
C ALA A 734 20.63 35.40 -51.29
N GLU A 735 21.84 34.87 -50.96
CA GLU A 735 22.10 34.19 -49.71
C GLU A 735 21.85 35.11 -48.49
N ASP A 736 22.20 36.36 -48.58
CA ASP A 736 21.96 37.35 -47.50
C ASP A 736 20.46 37.60 -47.28
N ALA A 737 19.65 37.65 -48.35
CA ALA A 737 18.19 37.75 -48.25
C ALA A 737 17.58 36.51 -47.62
N ALA A 738 18.00 35.31 -48.06
CA ALA A 738 17.56 34.05 -47.48
C ALA A 738 17.95 33.91 -45.99
N SER A 739 19.17 34.31 -45.65
CA SER A 739 19.65 34.34 -44.25
C SER A 739 18.82 35.30 -43.40
N GLY A 740 18.49 36.48 -43.93
CA GLY A 740 17.61 37.47 -43.24
C GLY A 740 16.21 36.93 -42.98
N HIS A 741 15.60 36.27 -43.95
CA HIS A 741 14.29 35.63 -43.79
C HIS A 741 14.35 34.48 -42.82
N ALA A 742 15.34 33.60 -42.89
CA ALA A 742 15.55 32.51 -42.01
C ALA A 742 15.71 32.95 -40.51
N LEU A 743 16.52 34.01 -40.31
CA LEU A 743 16.70 34.61 -38.99
C LEU A 743 15.38 35.16 -38.44
N ALA A 744 14.65 35.93 -39.26
CA ALA A 744 13.37 36.48 -38.85
C ALA A 744 12.35 35.38 -38.49
N ILE A 745 12.30 34.26 -39.22
CA ILE A 745 11.47 33.07 -38.85
C ILE A 745 11.88 32.52 -37.51
N ALA A 746 13.17 32.27 -37.28
CA ALA A 746 13.66 31.67 -36.05
C ALA A 746 13.44 32.58 -34.82
N GLU A 747 13.69 33.89 -34.95
CA GLU A 747 13.45 34.86 -33.88
C GLU A 747 11.98 35.03 -33.54
N GLU A 748 11.12 35.15 -34.54
CA GLU A 748 9.67 35.31 -34.35
C GLU A 748 9.06 34.02 -33.74
N LEU A 749 9.47 32.83 -34.17
CA LEU A 749 9.09 31.58 -33.61
C LEU A 749 9.41 31.47 -32.12
N ARG A 750 10.67 31.77 -31.76
CA ARG A 750 11.13 31.82 -30.37
C ARG A 750 10.36 32.84 -29.54
N ARG A 751 10.14 34.03 -30.05
CA ARG A 751 9.39 35.10 -29.39
C ARG A 751 7.95 34.69 -29.10
N LEU A 752 7.21 34.12 -30.07
CA LEU A 752 5.81 33.75 -29.94
C LEU A 752 5.61 32.58 -28.97
N LEU A 753 6.46 31.55 -29.03
CA LEU A 753 6.33 30.39 -28.16
C LEU A 753 6.78 30.64 -26.72
N SER A 754 7.71 31.59 -26.50
CA SER A 754 8.20 31.96 -25.16
C SER A 754 7.44 33.13 -24.53
N ALA A 755 6.56 33.82 -25.30
CA ALA A 755 5.86 35.01 -24.82
C ALA A 755 5.03 34.71 -23.55
N PRO A 756 5.03 35.64 -22.57
CA PRO A 756 4.14 35.52 -21.41
C PRO A 756 2.68 35.45 -21.87
N ALA A 757 1.97 34.40 -21.46
CA ALA A 757 0.58 34.15 -21.80
C ALA A 757 -0.06 33.21 -20.76
N PRO A 758 -1.38 33.08 -20.69
CA PRO A 758 -2.04 32.09 -19.85
C PRO A 758 -1.62 30.64 -20.16
N GLU A 759 -1.26 30.39 -21.42
CA GLU A 759 -0.81 29.08 -21.91
C GLU A 759 0.65 28.81 -21.51
N PRO A 760 1.03 27.56 -21.17
CA PRO A 760 2.42 27.22 -20.84
C PRO A 760 3.36 27.59 -22.00
N PRO A 761 4.49 28.27 -21.74
CA PRO A 761 5.48 28.55 -22.77
C PRO A 761 6.14 27.25 -23.25
N LEU A 762 6.63 27.23 -24.48
CA LEU A 762 7.62 26.27 -24.94
C LEU A 762 8.91 27.02 -25.19
N GLY A 763 9.88 26.84 -24.31
CA GLY A 763 11.23 27.37 -24.49
C GLY A 763 11.89 26.73 -25.71
N ILE A 764 12.54 27.52 -26.55
CA ILE A 764 13.34 27.04 -27.68
C ILE A 764 14.78 27.31 -27.39
N ASP A 765 15.56 26.26 -27.18
CA ASP A 765 17.02 26.33 -26.99
C ASP A 765 17.74 25.89 -28.29
N ALA A 766 18.55 26.75 -28.82
CA ALA A 766 19.39 26.51 -29.98
C ALA A 766 20.88 26.51 -29.66
N ASP A 767 21.28 26.37 -28.40
CA ASP A 767 22.65 26.46 -27.93
C ASP A 767 23.54 25.27 -28.33
N LEU A 768 22.92 24.18 -28.84
CA LEU A 768 23.64 23.01 -29.37
C LEU A 768 24.10 23.22 -30.85
N ARG A 769 23.85 24.37 -31.42
CA ARG A 769 24.34 24.73 -32.77
C ARG A 769 25.84 24.86 -32.84
N PRO A 770 26.43 24.76 -34.05
CA PRO A 770 27.87 25.02 -34.27
C PRO A 770 28.33 26.32 -33.59
N GLU A 771 29.45 26.27 -32.88
CA GLU A 771 30.04 27.37 -32.07
C GLU A 771 29.16 27.76 -30.87
N GLY A 772 28.08 27.02 -30.56
CA GLY A 772 27.20 27.30 -29.42
C GLY A 772 26.55 28.68 -29.52
N ARG A 773 26.45 29.40 -28.39
CA ARG A 773 25.84 30.75 -28.32
C ARG A 773 26.53 31.80 -29.18
N GLN A 774 27.77 31.58 -29.54
CA GLN A 774 28.55 32.56 -30.35
C GLN A 774 28.28 32.41 -31.84
N GLY A 775 27.81 31.24 -32.29
CA GLY A 775 27.47 30.99 -33.69
C GLY A 775 26.12 31.61 -34.11
N PRO A 776 25.89 31.82 -35.42
CA PRO A 776 24.64 32.35 -35.94
C PRO A 776 23.47 31.42 -35.59
N LEU A 777 22.28 32.00 -35.29
CA LEU A 777 21.09 31.27 -34.89
C LEU A 777 20.60 30.32 -35.97
N VAL A 778 20.72 30.72 -37.24
CA VAL A 778 20.30 29.92 -38.41
C VAL A 778 21.52 29.73 -39.32
N ARG A 779 21.58 28.57 -40.00
CA ARG A 779 22.67 28.30 -40.99
C ARG A 779 22.06 27.65 -42.23
N SER A 780 22.66 27.99 -43.42
CA SER A 780 22.29 27.26 -44.64
C SER A 780 22.90 25.85 -44.63
N MET A 781 22.26 24.93 -45.38
CA MET A 781 22.73 23.55 -45.52
C MET A 781 24.21 23.51 -45.96
N ALA A 782 24.59 24.30 -46.96
CA ALA A 782 25.98 24.46 -47.41
C ALA A 782 26.94 24.99 -46.32
N ALA A 783 26.47 25.86 -45.43
CA ALA A 783 27.28 26.34 -44.30
C ALA A 783 27.50 25.26 -43.22
N TYR A 784 26.49 24.40 -42.97
CA TYR A 784 26.64 23.23 -42.08
C TYR A 784 27.63 22.20 -42.71
N GLU A 785 27.52 21.90 -44.00
CA GLU A 785 28.48 20.99 -44.71
C GLU A 785 29.93 21.48 -44.57
N ARG A 786 30.19 22.76 -44.88
CA ARG A 786 31.53 23.34 -44.72
C ARG A 786 32.03 23.32 -43.29
N TYR A 787 31.14 23.57 -42.31
CA TYR A 787 31.53 23.60 -40.92
C TYR A 787 31.91 22.21 -40.41
N TYR A 788 31.05 21.24 -40.58
CA TYR A 788 31.27 19.86 -40.09
C TYR A 788 32.43 19.17 -40.86
N ALA A 789 32.73 19.54 -42.07
CA ALA A 789 33.88 19.00 -42.81
C ALA A 789 35.23 19.45 -42.23
N LYS A 790 35.29 20.63 -41.57
CA LYS A 790 36.57 21.24 -41.20
C LYS A 790 36.73 21.54 -39.71
N TRP A 791 35.66 21.92 -39.03
CA TRP A 791 35.71 22.52 -37.71
C TRP A 791 34.96 21.75 -36.62
N SER A 792 34.35 20.61 -36.96
CA SER A 792 33.58 19.78 -36.04
C SER A 792 34.40 19.38 -34.80
N ARG A 793 33.77 19.58 -33.60
CA ARG A 793 34.32 19.16 -32.32
C ARG A 793 33.60 17.89 -31.84
N VAL A 794 34.25 17.11 -31.00
CA VAL A 794 33.70 15.83 -30.53
C VAL A 794 32.38 16.01 -29.74
N TRP A 795 32.21 17.08 -29.01
CA TRP A 795 30.95 17.36 -28.28
C TRP A 795 29.77 17.65 -29.22
N GLU A 796 30.04 18.20 -30.43
CA GLU A 796 29.02 18.42 -31.45
C GLU A 796 28.59 17.10 -32.08
N ALA A 797 29.53 16.18 -32.34
CA ALA A 797 29.20 14.85 -32.76
C ALA A 797 28.35 14.10 -31.74
N GLN A 798 28.67 14.26 -30.43
CA GLN A 798 27.89 13.73 -29.35
C GLN A 798 26.47 14.34 -29.29
N ALA A 799 26.35 15.66 -29.47
CA ALA A 799 25.04 16.31 -29.51
C ALA A 799 24.19 15.84 -30.70
N LEU A 800 24.82 15.64 -31.88
CA LEU A 800 24.18 15.14 -33.10
C LEU A 800 23.62 13.71 -32.98
N LEU A 801 24.05 12.90 -32.00
CA LEU A 801 23.44 11.57 -31.73
C LEU A 801 21.94 11.67 -31.49
N ARG A 802 21.49 12.80 -31.02
CA ARG A 802 20.06 13.11 -30.76
C ARG A 802 19.38 13.84 -31.92
N ALA A 803 20.06 14.12 -33.04
CA ALA A 803 19.47 14.84 -34.14
C ALA A 803 18.34 14.05 -34.81
N ARG A 804 17.13 14.63 -34.91
CA ARG A 804 15.92 14.09 -35.51
C ARG A 804 15.16 15.21 -36.24
N PHE A 805 14.63 14.93 -37.42
CA PHE A 805 13.75 15.86 -38.12
C PHE A 805 12.44 16.04 -37.32
N VAL A 806 12.05 17.28 -37.08
CA VAL A 806 10.83 17.66 -36.38
C VAL A 806 9.77 18.14 -37.35
N CYS A 807 10.05 19.22 -38.08
CA CYS A 807 9.10 19.81 -39.03
C CYS A 807 9.78 20.74 -40.03
N GLY A 808 9.05 21.18 -41.05
CA GLY A 808 9.50 22.07 -42.10
C GLY A 808 9.68 21.33 -43.41
N ASP A 809 10.73 21.65 -44.15
CA ASP A 809 11.07 21.02 -45.42
C ASP A 809 11.69 19.63 -45.18
N GLU A 810 11.01 18.57 -45.64
CA GLU A 810 11.40 17.18 -45.38
C GLU A 810 12.69 16.78 -46.13
N GLU A 811 12.84 17.27 -47.41
CA GLU A 811 14.01 16.94 -48.22
C GLU A 811 15.26 17.57 -47.60
N LEU A 812 15.18 18.85 -47.21
CA LEU A 812 16.24 19.56 -46.50
C LEU A 812 16.57 18.86 -45.16
N GLY A 813 15.55 18.46 -44.43
CA GLY A 813 15.74 17.72 -43.16
C GLY A 813 16.44 16.38 -43.36
N ALA A 814 16.06 15.60 -44.37
CA ALA A 814 16.70 14.32 -44.71
C ALA A 814 18.18 14.51 -45.11
N ARG A 815 18.47 15.52 -45.90
CA ARG A 815 19.84 15.87 -46.27
C ARG A 815 20.70 16.27 -45.09
N PHE A 816 20.14 17.04 -44.16
CA PHE A 816 20.83 17.40 -42.92
C PHE A 816 21.13 16.17 -42.05
N LEU A 817 20.17 15.25 -41.89
CA LEU A 817 20.38 14.03 -41.13
C LEU A 817 21.44 13.12 -41.77
N ALA A 818 21.48 13.01 -43.11
CA ALA A 818 22.53 12.31 -43.81
C ALA A 818 23.92 12.95 -43.60
N LEU A 819 24.02 14.27 -43.49
CA LEU A 819 25.21 14.99 -43.08
C LEU A 819 25.60 14.66 -41.64
N ALA A 820 24.66 14.72 -40.72
CA ALA A 820 24.84 14.41 -39.30
C ALA A 820 25.34 12.98 -39.08
N ASP A 821 24.85 12.00 -39.83
CA ASP A 821 25.26 10.59 -39.75
C ASP A 821 26.77 10.40 -40.06
N ARG A 822 27.31 11.17 -40.96
CA ARG A 822 28.76 11.14 -41.24
C ARG A 822 29.61 11.69 -40.09
N VAL A 823 29.05 12.59 -39.28
CA VAL A 823 29.73 13.21 -38.15
C VAL A 823 29.60 12.36 -36.89
N ARG A 824 28.39 11.86 -36.60
CA ARG A 824 28.08 11.11 -35.36
C ARG A 824 28.45 9.63 -35.40
N TYR A 825 28.71 9.07 -36.61
CA TYR A 825 29.11 7.67 -36.79
C TYR A 825 30.32 7.57 -37.71
N PRO A 826 31.48 8.11 -37.32
CA PRO A 826 32.68 8.12 -38.16
C PRO A 826 33.18 6.71 -38.38
N ALA A 827 33.59 6.39 -39.67
CA ALA A 827 34.06 5.06 -40.05
C ALA A 827 35.27 4.58 -39.25
N ALA A 828 36.14 5.50 -38.82
CA ALA A 828 37.31 5.19 -38.01
C ALA A 828 37.02 5.06 -36.50
N GLY A 829 35.76 5.23 -36.07
CA GLY A 829 35.42 5.35 -34.66
C GLY A 829 36.02 6.62 -34.02
N LEU A 830 36.05 6.66 -32.66
CA LEU A 830 36.70 7.74 -31.94
C LEU A 830 38.18 7.49 -31.71
N SER A 831 38.98 8.52 -31.86
CA SER A 831 40.39 8.50 -31.43
C SER A 831 40.48 8.54 -29.89
N HIS A 832 41.61 8.05 -29.36
CA HIS A 832 41.88 8.12 -27.91
C HIS A 832 41.80 9.57 -27.38
N GLU A 833 42.30 10.54 -28.11
CA GLU A 833 42.24 11.96 -27.73
C GLU A 833 40.80 12.45 -27.63
N GLN A 834 39.91 12.06 -28.54
CA GLN A 834 38.51 12.40 -28.55
C GLN A 834 37.78 11.78 -27.34
N VAL A 835 38.07 10.54 -26.99
CA VAL A 835 37.55 9.88 -25.78
C VAL A 835 38.00 10.62 -24.53
N VAL A 836 39.29 11.01 -24.45
CA VAL A 836 39.80 11.79 -23.32
C VAL A 836 39.10 13.18 -23.22
N GLU A 837 38.83 13.80 -24.36
CA GLU A 837 38.10 15.09 -24.40
C GLU A 837 36.67 14.94 -23.89
N ILE A 838 35.93 13.91 -24.33
CA ILE A 838 34.56 13.60 -23.82
C ILE A 838 34.58 13.41 -22.30
N ARG A 839 35.52 12.62 -21.78
CA ARG A 839 35.68 12.37 -20.33
C ARG A 839 35.98 13.68 -19.58
N ARG A 840 36.80 14.55 -20.15
CA ARG A 840 37.13 15.86 -19.57
C ARG A 840 35.93 16.83 -19.55
N ILE A 841 35.13 16.82 -20.63
CA ILE A 841 33.88 17.59 -20.70
C ILE A 841 32.88 17.08 -19.68
N LYS A 842 32.70 15.76 -19.55
CA LYS A 842 31.82 15.16 -18.55
C LYS A 842 32.21 15.55 -17.12
N ALA A 843 33.50 15.47 -16.79
CA ALA A 843 34.00 15.87 -15.48
C ALA A 843 33.70 17.35 -15.15
N ARG A 844 33.80 18.25 -16.15
CA ARG A 844 33.41 19.67 -15.97
C ARG A 844 31.89 19.81 -15.78
N VAL A 845 31.08 19.08 -16.54
CA VAL A 845 29.63 19.12 -16.37
C VAL A 845 29.22 18.68 -14.95
N ASP A 846 29.86 17.65 -14.42
CA ASP A 846 29.58 17.13 -13.07
C ASP A 846 29.95 18.11 -11.96
N THR A 847 30.99 18.94 -12.18
CA THR A 847 31.48 19.91 -11.16
C THR A 847 30.85 21.28 -11.29
N GLU A 848 30.59 21.77 -12.52
CA GLU A 848 30.23 23.15 -12.78
C GLU A 848 28.72 23.36 -13.01
N ARG A 849 28.00 22.35 -13.50
CA ARG A 849 26.55 22.47 -13.84
C ARG A 849 25.59 22.09 -12.73
N LEU A 850 26.05 21.40 -11.69
CA LEU A 850 25.19 21.11 -10.54
C LEU A 850 24.85 22.44 -9.83
N PRO A 851 23.56 22.76 -9.62
CA PRO A 851 23.18 24.02 -8.96
C PRO A 851 23.80 24.13 -7.56
N ARG A 852 24.21 25.33 -7.17
CA ARG A 852 24.78 25.57 -5.85
C ARG A 852 23.81 25.16 -4.75
N GLY A 853 24.25 24.32 -3.81
CA GLY A 853 23.43 23.77 -2.73
C GLY A 853 22.58 22.56 -3.12
N ALA A 854 22.62 22.10 -4.36
CA ALA A 854 21.97 20.86 -4.75
C ALA A 854 22.74 19.65 -4.19
N ASP A 855 21.97 18.64 -3.76
CA ASP A 855 22.52 17.39 -3.28
C ASP A 855 22.80 16.43 -4.44
N PRO A 856 24.07 16.07 -4.69
CA PRO A 856 24.43 15.18 -5.81
C PRO A 856 23.82 13.78 -5.71
N ALA A 857 23.39 13.33 -4.52
CA ALA A 857 22.80 12.01 -4.33
C ALA A 857 21.32 11.95 -4.75
N THR A 858 20.62 13.09 -4.73
CA THR A 858 19.18 13.14 -4.98
C THR A 858 18.79 14.07 -6.14
N HIS A 859 19.77 14.55 -6.94
CA HIS A 859 19.51 15.35 -8.13
C HIS A 859 19.31 14.42 -9.35
N ALA A 860 18.07 14.28 -9.83
CA ALA A 860 17.70 13.28 -10.83
C ALA A 860 18.43 13.40 -12.18
N LYS A 861 18.77 14.64 -12.61
CA LYS A 861 19.43 14.88 -13.92
C LYS A 861 20.95 14.79 -13.82
N LEU A 862 21.56 15.59 -12.94
CA LEU A 862 23.02 15.78 -12.86
C LEU A 862 23.66 15.07 -11.66
N GLY A 863 22.86 14.37 -10.85
CA GLY A 863 23.33 13.66 -9.68
C GLY A 863 24.05 12.35 -10.04
N ARG A 864 24.70 11.77 -9.03
CA ARG A 864 25.46 10.52 -9.17
C ARG A 864 24.54 9.36 -9.53
N GLY A 865 24.80 8.71 -10.67
CA GLY A 865 23.95 7.66 -11.22
C GLY A 865 22.61 8.15 -11.75
N GLY A 866 22.46 9.47 -11.93
CA GLY A 866 21.31 10.11 -12.56
C GLY A 866 21.36 10.05 -14.08
N LEU A 867 20.44 10.77 -14.72
CA LEU A 867 20.25 10.70 -16.18
C LEU A 867 21.51 11.01 -16.97
N ALA A 868 22.27 12.06 -16.58
CA ALA A 868 23.47 12.46 -17.30
C ALA A 868 24.55 11.36 -17.31
N ASP A 869 24.74 10.62 -16.22
CA ASP A 869 25.72 9.54 -16.16
C ASP A 869 25.39 8.42 -17.16
N ILE A 870 24.12 8.08 -17.24
CA ILE A 870 23.64 7.00 -18.11
C ILE A 870 23.66 7.44 -19.58
N GLU A 871 23.11 8.63 -19.87
CA GLU A 871 23.06 9.19 -21.23
C GLU A 871 24.48 9.34 -21.82
N TRP A 872 25.44 9.88 -21.06
CA TRP A 872 26.81 10.03 -21.52
C TRP A 872 27.50 8.68 -21.75
N THR A 873 27.23 7.69 -20.90
CA THR A 873 27.79 6.33 -21.10
C THR A 873 27.27 5.71 -22.40
N VAL A 874 25.96 5.77 -22.64
CA VAL A 874 25.34 5.24 -23.86
C VAL A 874 25.82 5.98 -25.09
N GLN A 875 25.90 7.32 -25.04
CA GLN A 875 26.38 8.15 -26.14
C GLN A 875 27.84 7.85 -26.48
N LEU A 876 28.69 7.57 -25.48
CA LEU A 876 30.08 7.16 -25.75
C LEU A 876 30.14 5.83 -26.51
N LEU A 877 29.28 4.85 -26.14
CA LEU A 877 29.18 3.59 -26.87
C LEU A 877 28.68 3.80 -28.30
N GLN A 878 27.68 4.69 -28.51
CA GLN A 878 27.18 5.04 -29.84
C GLN A 878 28.26 5.64 -30.71
N LEU A 879 29.04 6.60 -30.21
CA LEU A 879 30.14 7.24 -30.95
C LEU A 879 31.29 6.26 -31.28
N ARG A 880 31.58 5.31 -30.38
CA ARG A 880 32.64 4.33 -30.56
C ARG A 880 32.27 3.23 -31.54
N HIS A 881 31.04 2.75 -31.51
CA HIS A 881 30.63 1.51 -32.16
C HIS A 881 29.46 1.67 -33.14
N GLY A 882 28.86 2.87 -33.25
CA GLY A 882 27.68 3.10 -34.08
C GLY A 882 27.94 2.93 -35.58
N HIS A 883 29.20 3.02 -36.01
CA HIS A 883 29.55 2.69 -37.41
C HIS A 883 29.36 1.20 -37.69
N ASP A 884 29.89 0.35 -36.82
CA ASP A 884 29.93 -1.12 -37.03
C ASP A 884 28.67 -1.83 -36.52
N VAL A 885 27.95 -1.23 -35.59
CA VAL A 885 26.75 -1.77 -35.00
C VAL A 885 25.53 -0.91 -35.37
N PRO A 886 24.82 -1.22 -36.46
CA PRO A 886 23.68 -0.43 -36.96
C PRO A 886 22.57 -0.22 -35.92
N GLY A 887 22.36 -1.15 -35.00
CA GLY A 887 21.38 -1.03 -33.91
C GLY A 887 21.67 0.11 -32.94
N LEU A 888 22.91 0.62 -32.89
CA LEU A 888 23.26 1.77 -32.07
C LEU A 888 22.90 3.13 -32.74
N ARG A 889 22.50 3.11 -34.03
CA ARG A 889 22.12 4.31 -34.77
C ARG A 889 20.66 4.72 -34.46
N THR A 890 20.36 4.92 -33.21
CA THR A 890 19.07 5.42 -32.70
C THR A 890 19.28 6.67 -31.88
N THR A 891 18.27 7.53 -31.82
CA THR A 891 18.28 8.72 -30.95
C THR A 891 17.83 8.44 -29.54
N ARG A 892 17.34 7.23 -29.25
CA ARG A 892 16.76 6.81 -27.97
C ARG A 892 17.76 6.10 -27.08
N THR A 893 17.84 6.53 -25.82
CA THR A 893 18.80 6.01 -24.84
C THR A 893 18.63 4.53 -24.57
N LEU A 894 17.40 4.09 -24.27
CA LEU A 894 17.13 2.69 -23.88
C LEU A 894 17.28 1.74 -25.07
N GLU A 895 16.89 2.17 -26.28
CA GLU A 895 17.07 1.38 -27.50
C GLU A 895 18.57 1.19 -27.81
N ALA A 896 19.37 2.27 -27.68
CA ALA A 896 20.82 2.19 -27.86
C ALA A 896 21.47 1.28 -26.82
N LEU A 897 21.04 1.35 -25.57
CA LEU A 897 21.52 0.49 -24.48
C LEU A 897 21.20 -0.99 -24.76
N ALA A 898 19.96 -1.30 -25.16
CA ALA A 898 19.56 -2.66 -25.54
C ALA A 898 20.33 -3.17 -26.78
N ALA A 899 20.61 -2.31 -27.76
CA ALA A 899 21.43 -2.64 -28.90
C ALA A 899 22.89 -2.93 -28.51
N ALA A 900 23.46 -2.16 -27.57
CA ALA A 900 24.79 -2.39 -27.02
C ALA A 900 24.88 -3.74 -26.32
N THR A 901 23.85 -4.15 -25.60
CA THR A 901 23.79 -5.47 -24.94
C THR A 901 23.71 -6.59 -25.96
N ARG A 902 22.87 -6.47 -27.01
CA ARG A 902 22.83 -7.47 -28.10
C ARG A 902 24.15 -7.61 -28.84
N ALA A 903 24.91 -6.52 -28.94
CA ALA A 903 26.23 -6.52 -29.55
C ALA A 903 27.37 -7.03 -28.61
N GLY A 904 27.04 -7.38 -27.34
CA GLY A 904 28.04 -7.84 -26.37
C GLY A 904 28.91 -6.72 -25.77
N LEU A 905 28.61 -5.45 -26.02
CA LEU A 905 29.35 -4.30 -25.50
C LEU A 905 28.99 -3.98 -24.05
N VAL A 906 27.80 -4.39 -23.61
CA VAL A 906 27.27 -4.20 -22.24
C VAL A 906 26.74 -5.55 -21.76
N SER A 907 26.98 -5.90 -20.49
CA SER A 907 26.42 -7.13 -19.93
C SER A 907 24.91 -6.97 -19.66
N PRO A 908 24.09 -8.05 -19.69
CA PRO A 908 22.67 -7.96 -19.35
C PRO A 908 22.41 -7.38 -17.95
N ALA A 909 23.28 -7.67 -16.97
CA ALA A 909 23.18 -7.13 -15.62
C ALA A 909 23.42 -5.62 -15.57
N ASP A 910 24.31 -5.11 -16.42
CA ASP A 910 24.62 -3.68 -16.54
C ASP A 910 23.49 -2.93 -17.27
N GLU A 911 22.92 -3.53 -18.31
CA GLU A 911 21.74 -3.01 -18.99
C GLU A 911 20.58 -2.81 -18.01
N VAL A 912 20.25 -3.86 -17.21
CA VAL A 912 19.20 -3.77 -16.18
C VAL A 912 19.50 -2.67 -15.17
N ALA A 913 20.76 -2.53 -14.71
CA ALA A 913 21.14 -1.50 -13.76
C ALA A 913 20.96 -0.08 -14.33
N LEU A 914 21.40 0.15 -15.57
CA LEU A 914 21.31 1.47 -16.22
C LEU A 914 19.89 1.80 -16.66
N SER A 915 19.13 0.85 -17.24
CA SER A 915 17.76 1.06 -17.70
C SER A 915 16.81 1.31 -16.54
N THR A 916 16.94 0.55 -15.44
CA THR A 916 16.15 0.77 -14.21
C THR A 916 16.38 2.16 -13.64
N ALA A 917 17.64 2.60 -13.56
CA ALA A 917 17.97 3.92 -13.01
C ALA A 917 17.52 5.06 -13.93
N TRP A 918 17.67 4.91 -15.24
CA TRP A 918 17.22 5.91 -16.22
C TRP A 918 15.69 6.08 -16.14
N THR A 919 14.96 4.96 -16.12
CA THR A 919 13.50 4.95 -16.00
C THR A 919 13.05 5.60 -14.69
N LEU A 920 13.65 5.21 -13.56
CA LEU A 920 13.32 5.75 -12.26
C LEU A 920 13.63 7.26 -12.17
N ALA A 921 14.81 7.71 -12.63
CA ALA A 921 15.20 9.11 -12.60
C ALA A 921 14.32 9.98 -13.53
N THR A 922 13.91 9.46 -14.72
CA THR A 922 12.95 10.13 -15.61
C THR A 922 11.59 10.28 -14.95
N ARG A 923 11.06 9.20 -14.35
CA ARG A 923 9.78 9.24 -13.62
C ARG A 923 9.83 10.19 -12.42
N VAL A 924 10.93 10.19 -11.65
CA VAL A 924 11.13 11.13 -10.52
C VAL A 924 11.12 12.58 -11.01
N ARG A 925 11.81 12.88 -12.12
CA ARG A 925 11.83 14.22 -12.71
C ARG A 925 10.44 14.68 -13.16
N ASN A 926 9.68 13.81 -13.79
CA ASN A 926 8.30 14.07 -14.18
C ASN A 926 7.42 14.27 -12.95
N ALA A 927 7.49 13.40 -11.95
CA ALA A 927 6.72 13.50 -10.71
C ALA A 927 7.02 14.80 -9.94
N LEU A 928 8.28 15.24 -9.89
CA LEU A 928 8.67 16.51 -9.27
C LEU A 928 7.96 17.70 -9.94
N MET A 929 7.94 17.75 -11.28
CA MET A 929 7.22 18.80 -12.01
C MET A 929 5.72 18.72 -11.77
N LEU A 930 5.14 17.53 -11.83
CA LEU A 930 3.70 17.31 -11.60
C LEU A 930 3.29 17.75 -10.19
N VAL A 931 4.07 17.42 -9.18
CA VAL A 931 3.78 17.78 -7.77
C VAL A 931 3.97 19.29 -7.52
N ARG A 932 5.08 19.88 -7.99
CA ARG A 932 5.42 21.26 -7.68
C ARG A 932 4.78 22.32 -8.60
N GLY A 933 4.46 21.96 -9.84
CA GLY A 933 4.04 22.89 -10.89
C GLY A 933 5.17 23.78 -11.43
N ARG A 934 6.41 23.57 -10.98
CA ARG A 934 7.59 24.33 -11.41
C ARG A 934 8.79 23.41 -11.60
N PRO A 935 9.70 23.74 -12.53
CA PRO A 935 10.87 22.92 -12.83
C PRO A 935 11.78 22.72 -11.62
N THR A 936 12.11 21.46 -11.35
CA THR A 936 13.18 21.06 -10.42
C THR A 936 13.62 19.65 -10.74
N ASP A 937 14.91 19.38 -10.52
CA ASP A 937 15.48 18.03 -10.65
C ASP A 937 15.94 17.48 -9.28
N GLN A 938 15.67 18.23 -8.18
CA GLN A 938 16.10 17.89 -6.83
C GLN A 938 14.99 17.15 -6.09
N LEU A 939 15.20 15.86 -5.80
CA LEU A 939 14.30 15.05 -4.95
C LEU A 939 14.47 15.49 -3.48
N PRO A 940 13.38 15.85 -2.78
CA PRO A 940 13.46 16.18 -1.35
C PRO A 940 13.79 14.94 -0.53
N ARG A 941 14.43 15.13 0.65
CA ARG A 941 14.80 14.01 1.52
C ARG A 941 13.71 13.61 2.50
N GLN A 942 12.72 14.46 2.73
CA GLN A 942 11.64 14.22 3.70
C GLN A 942 10.44 15.14 3.45
N GLY A 943 9.37 14.93 4.18
CA GLY A 943 8.19 15.80 4.22
C GLY A 943 7.11 15.44 3.21
N ALA A 944 6.05 16.27 3.19
CA ALA A 944 4.86 16.05 2.37
C ALA A 944 5.15 15.99 0.87
N GLU A 945 6.15 16.71 0.42
CA GLU A 945 6.54 16.73 -1.00
C GLU A 945 7.16 15.40 -1.44
N LEU A 946 8.06 14.80 -0.62
CA LEU A 946 8.59 13.45 -0.92
C LEU A 946 7.45 12.42 -0.93
N ALA A 947 6.52 12.52 0.02
CA ALA A 947 5.34 11.67 0.07
C ALA A 947 4.47 11.82 -1.19
N ALA A 948 4.26 13.06 -1.68
CA ALA A 948 3.51 13.32 -2.91
C ALA A 948 4.20 12.74 -4.15
N VAL A 949 5.52 12.89 -4.27
CA VAL A 949 6.31 12.29 -5.36
C VAL A 949 6.21 10.77 -5.31
N ALA A 950 6.37 10.14 -4.15
CA ALA A 950 6.23 8.70 -3.98
C ALA A 950 4.81 8.23 -4.39
N ARG A 951 3.76 8.98 -4.04
CA ARG A 951 2.37 8.70 -4.43
C ARG A 951 2.18 8.75 -5.94
N VAL A 952 2.64 9.80 -6.61
CA VAL A 952 2.60 9.92 -8.08
C VAL A 952 3.31 8.75 -8.77
N LEU A 953 4.39 8.24 -8.14
CA LEU A 953 5.13 7.08 -8.63
C LEU A 953 4.48 5.73 -8.28
N GLY A 954 3.26 5.73 -7.74
CA GLY A 954 2.45 4.54 -7.48
C GLY A 954 2.68 3.89 -6.10
N ARG A 955 3.37 4.56 -5.19
CA ARG A 955 3.51 4.03 -3.83
C ARG A 955 2.20 4.17 -3.06
N PRO A 956 1.79 3.15 -2.27
CA PRO A 956 0.55 3.21 -1.50
C PRO A 956 0.50 4.38 -0.51
N ALA A 957 -0.72 4.82 -0.15
CA ALA A 957 -0.89 5.81 0.92
C ALA A 957 -0.41 5.23 2.27
N GLY A 958 0.14 6.10 3.12
CA GLY A 958 0.56 5.73 4.47
C GLY A 958 1.88 4.95 4.58
N ARG A 959 2.54 4.60 3.47
CA ARG A 959 3.92 4.09 3.52
C ARG A 959 4.90 5.21 3.85
N ASP A 960 5.97 4.86 4.55
CA ASP A 960 7.07 5.78 4.81
C ASP A 960 7.71 6.22 3.48
N PRO A 961 7.68 7.52 3.14
CA PRO A 961 8.34 8.00 1.92
C PRO A 961 9.86 7.81 1.96
N GLY A 962 10.47 7.58 3.12
CA GLY A 962 11.87 7.23 3.29
C GLY A 962 12.25 5.92 2.58
N GLU A 963 11.37 4.92 2.56
CA GLU A 963 11.59 3.66 1.82
C GLU A 963 11.81 3.90 0.32
N PHE A 964 11.02 4.81 -0.26
CA PHE A 964 11.17 5.20 -1.66
C PHE A 964 12.51 5.94 -1.90
N LEU A 965 12.89 6.83 -0.98
CA LEU A 965 14.19 7.53 -1.07
C LEU A 965 15.35 6.53 -1.00
N ASP A 966 15.30 5.55 -0.11
CA ASP A 966 16.32 4.50 0.03
C ASP A 966 16.42 3.63 -1.24
N GLU A 967 15.28 3.30 -1.84
CA GLU A 967 15.24 2.60 -3.13
C GLU A 967 15.90 3.43 -4.23
N TYR A 968 15.54 4.71 -4.35
CA TYR A 968 16.13 5.62 -5.31
C TYR A 968 17.66 5.70 -5.15
N LEU A 969 18.14 5.90 -3.92
CA LEU A 969 19.57 5.96 -3.61
C LEU A 969 20.31 4.65 -3.89
N ARG A 970 19.68 3.51 -3.69
CA ARG A 970 20.25 2.19 -3.99
C ARG A 970 20.38 1.97 -5.50
N VAL A 971 19.32 2.30 -6.25
CA VAL A 971 19.29 2.15 -7.70
C VAL A 971 20.33 3.06 -8.36
N THR A 972 20.38 4.34 -7.97
CA THR A 972 21.34 5.29 -8.56
C THR A 972 22.80 4.99 -8.18
N ARG A 973 23.07 4.50 -6.96
CA ARG A 973 24.44 4.05 -6.59
C ARG A 973 24.91 2.88 -7.46
N ARG A 974 24.03 1.91 -7.73
CA ARG A 974 24.35 0.78 -8.60
C ARG A 974 24.61 1.25 -10.03
N ALA A 975 23.76 2.13 -10.55
CA ALA A 975 23.93 2.71 -11.88
C ALA A 975 25.22 3.53 -11.99
N ARG A 976 25.59 4.28 -10.95
CA ARG A 976 26.86 5.05 -10.94
C ARG A 976 28.07 4.11 -11.04
N ALA A 977 28.11 3.05 -10.24
CA ALA A 977 29.20 2.07 -10.31
C ALA A 977 29.32 1.41 -11.69
N THR A 978 28.18 1.12 -12.32
CA THR A 978 28.15 0.56 -13.68
C THR A 978 28.58 1.59 -14.72
N ALA A 979 28.08 2.82 -14.66
CA ALA A 979 28.43 3.90 -15.58
C ALA A 979 29.93 4.24 -15.48
N ASP A 980 30.49 4.36 -14.28
CA ASP A 980 31.91 4.63 -14.08
C ASP A 980 32.79 3.54 -14.73
N ARG A 981 32.43 2.27 -14.55
CA ARG A 981 33.16 1.16 -15.14
C ARG A 981 33.12 1.17 -16.67
N LEU A 982 31.92 1.37 -17.25
CA LEU A 982 31.74 1.39 -18.70
C LEU A 982 32.30 2.64 -19.35
N PHE A 983 32.12 3.81 -18.74
CA PHE A 983 32.57 5.09 -19.28
C PHE A 983 34.10 5.25 -19.25
N HIS A 984 34.78 4.65 -18.27
CA HIS A 984 36.23 4.67 -18.12
C HIS A 984 36.94 3.41 -18.66
N ALA A 985 36.20 2.46 -19.22
CA ALA A 985 36.77 1.30 -19.89
C ALA A 985 37.72 1.77 -21.01
N PRO A 986 38.89 1.06 -21.23
CA PRO A 986 39.89 1.42 -22.20
C PRO A 986 39.36 1.53 -23.64
#